data_aab3d6b8562055dae678b63ef1012291
#
_entry.id   aab3d6b8562055dae678b63ef1012291
#
_cell.length_a   1.000
_cell.length_b   1.000
_cell.length_c   1.000
_cell.angle_alpha   90.00
_cell.angle_beta   90.00
_cell.angle_gamma   90.00
#
_symmetry.space_group_name_H-M   'P 1'
#
loop_
_entity.id
_entity.type
_entity.pdbx_description
1 polymer ?
#
loop_
_entity_poly.entity_id
_entity_poly.type
_entity_poly.pdbx_seq_one_letter_code
_entity_poly.pdbx_strand_id
1 'polypeptide(L)'
;MKKWIYSGTREEQPSERELMHGKLARKAASEGIVLLKNEGILPLKKDTVAALLGYGAEKTVKGGIGSGDVNNRKNISIYQGLKEAGVKIVSEDWISDYHNRYEQAREAWKEKVLEEAKKVDNPFDAYAENPFAMPLGRKVAEEDICEADVVIYVISRISGEGKDRRKVKGDYYLSEREEEDLRYLAEMNKPVILILNAGGPVELTDILEQTDNIKGILNISQLGQEGGDALADVLLGKEVPGGKLTTTWARRFVDYPASEEYGYLNGNLEKEKYKEGIYVGYRYFDSFDKKVMFPFGFGLSYTMFEMKCCSINMEESKIRAEVQVTNTGNEYAGKEVVQIYVTLPQTELEKEYKRLAGFAKTRILKPGETQTLTVEIPQKQLASFNEETHTWIVEKGKYGILVGNSSDKLKLEAVLVVSDDTVLEQMDKICPLQEELEQIYLTKELKEKSVQRQEKLITAQVPEYYFKPAMIPAKSENAGKNQENLTEEEKRFVSVLEDRTTEELIPLLYGKISENISTLGAAGIRVPGSAGETCGTLEEDGIPSLVMADGPAGIRLRQWYEVDKETDSIYEMGVLGSLENGILEPGVHHENADTYYQYCTAFPVGTALAQTWDTDLMTEFGKAIAEEMEEFHVNLWLAPGMNIHRNPLCGRNYEYYSEDPYLSGMLAAAVIRGVQSKSGCGVTIKHFACNNQEDNRMGVDSCVSERALREIYLRGFEIAVKEGNPVSIMTSYNLINGIHAANSKDLCMTVARKEWGFDGAIMSDWNTTVPEDGSVPWKCVAAGNDIIMPGNPDDDKNIRQAYKEGKLTEEEIRNCAGHLVSMIRRLERTDC
;
A
#
# COMPACT_ATOMS: atom_id res chain seq x y z
N MET A 1 -21.40 5.37 32.32
CA MET A 1 -21.34 5.12 30.87
C MET A 1 -21.14 3.64 30.63
N LYS A 2 -21.74 3.04 29.57
CA LYS A 2 -21.41 1.66 29.18
C LYS A 2 -19.93 1.61 28.79
N LYS A 3 -19.20 0.69 29.34
CA LYS A 3 -17.75 0.49 29.09
C LYS A 3 -17.49 0.02 27.65
N TRP A 4 -18.50 -0.61 27.02
CA TRP A 4 -18.39 -1.28 25.72
C TRP A 4 -19.36 -0.73 24.69
N ILE A 5 -18.98 -0.76 23.43
CA ILE A 5 -19.86 -0.59 22.28
C ILE A 5 -20.08 -1.99 21.71
N TYR A 6 -21.33 -2.47 21.72
CA TYR A 6 -21.67 -3.76 21.14
C TYR A 6 -21.76 -3.61 19.63
N SER A 7 -20.61 -3.63 18.98
CA SER A 7 -20.53 -3.52 17.53
C SER A 7 -20.87 -4.85 16.84
N GLY A 8 -21.30 -4.77 15.60
CA GLY A 8 -21.67 -5.96 14.83
C GLY A 8 -23.11 -6.43 15.03
N THR A 9 -23.41 -7.61 14.54
CA THR A 9 -24.75 -8.21 14.52
C THR A 9 -24.82 -9.47 15.38
N ARG A 10 -26.01 -9.80 15.91
CA ARG A 10 -26.30 -11.08 16.55
C ARG A 10 -26.69 -12.18 15.55
N GLU A 11 -26.89 -11.83 14.29
CA GLU A 11 -27.25 -12.77 13.24
C GLU A 11 -25.97 -13.39 12.63
N GLU A 12 -25.91 -14.70 12.65
CA GLU A 12 -24.74 -15.43 12.09
C GLU A 12 -24.71 -15.40 10.54
N GLN A 13 -25.88 -15.28 9.90
CA GLN A 13 -25.96 -15.27 8.43
C GLN A 13 -25.35 -14.00 7.84
N PRO A 14 -24.78 -14.07 6.61
CA PRO A 14 -24.23 -12.91 5.94
C PRO A 14 -25.25 -11.78 5.77
N SER A 15 -24.86 -10.57 6.12
CA SER A 15 -25.66 -9.37 5.92
C SER A 15 -25.71 -8.96 4.44
N GLU A 16 -26.65 -8.08 4.08
CA GLU A 16 -26.72 -7.51 2.75
C GLU A 16 -25.42 -6.72 2.41
N ARG A 17 -24.88 -5.99 3.37
CA ARG A 17 -23.59 -5.31 3.24
C ARG A 17 -22.46 -6.29 2.91
N GLU A 18 -22.31 -7.42 3.65
CA GLU A 18 -21.29 -8.43 3.35
C GLU A 18 -21.41 -8.96 1.90
N LEU A 19 -22.65 -9.22 1.44
CA LEU A 19 -22.87 -9.71 0.07
C LEU A 19 -22.55 -8.65 -1.00
N MET A 20 -22.84 -7.38 -0.74
CA MET A 20 -22.51 -6.28 -1.65
C MET A 20 -21.00 -6.02 -1.70
N HIS A 21 -20.35 -5.98 -0.54
CA HIS A 21 -18.90 -5.78 -0.47
C HIS A 21 -18.13 -6.96 -1.05
N GLY A 22 -18.62 -8.20 -0.90
CA GLY A 22 -18.06 -9.36 -1.59
C GLY A 22 -18.08 -9.20 -3.11
N LYS A 23 -19.17 -8.69 -3.70
CA LYS A 23 -19.23 -8.39 -5.14
C LYS A 23 -18.23 -7.30 -5.55
N LEU A 24 -18.08 -6.24 -4.74
CA LEU A 24 -17.09 -5.21 -5.01
C LEU A 24 -15.67 -5.74 -4.88
N ALA A 25 -15.39 -6.57 -3.88
CA ALA A 25 -14.10 -7.24 -3.71
C ALA A 25 -13.77 -8.12 -4.91
N ARG A 26 -14.72 -8.91 -5.42
CA ARG A 26 -14.57 -9.72 -6.65
C ARG A 26 -14.29 -8.86 -7.87
N LYS A 27 -15.03 -7.76 -8.06
CA LYS A 27 -14.79 -6.79 -9.16
C LYS A 27 -13.38 -6.21 -9.06
N ALA A 28 -12.98 -5.71 -7.90
CA ALA A 28 -11.65 -5.13 -7.68
C ALA A 28 -10.54 -6.17 -7.90
N ALA A 29 -10.76 -7.41 -7.46
CA ALA A 29 -9.84 -8.52 -7.68
C ALA A 29 -9.66 -8.82 -9.18
N SER A 30 -10.75 -8.95 -9.93
CA SER A 30 -10.69 -9.21 -11.40
C SER A 30 -9.97 -8.07 -12.14
N GLU A 31 -10.26 -6.81 -11.80
CA GLU A 31 -9.62 -5.63 -12.40
C GLU A 31 -8.14 -5.46 -12.00
N GLY A 32 -7.72 -6.01 -10.86
CA GLY A 32 -6.35 -5.99 -10.39
C GLY A 32 -5.45 -7.11 -10.96
N ILE A 33 -6.03 -8.15 -11.58
CA ILE A 33 -5.26 -9.22 -12.23
C ILE A 33 -4.51 -8.67 -13.44
N VAL A 34 -3.19 -8.90 -13.48
CA VAL A 34 -2.33 -8.49 -14.58
C VAL A 34 -1.95 -9.68 -15.46
N LEU A 35 -2.36 -9.66 -16.72
CA LEU A 35 -1.95 -10.64 -17.72
C LEU A 35 -0.56 -10.29 -18.25
N LEU A 36 0.45 -11.08 -17.89
CA LEU A 36 1.85 -10.83 -18.24
C LEU A 36 2.28 -11.53 -19.54
N LYS A 37 1.68 -12.69 -19.83
CA LYS A 37 1.95 -13.47 -21.06
C LYS A 37 0.68 -14.18 -21.51
N ASN A 38 0.42 -14.18 -22.82
CA ASN A 38 -0.62 -14.99 -23.43
C ASN A 38 -0.24 -15.37 -24.88
N GLU A 39 0.07 -16.63 -25.10
CA GLU A 39 0.33 -17.17 -26.43
C GLU A 39 -0.92 -17.84 -27.02
N GLY A 40 -2.09 -17.25 -26.78
CA GLY A 40 -3.38 -17.71 -27.31
C GLY A 40 -4.01 -18.87 -26.51
N ILE A 41 -3.53 -19.13 -25.29
CA ILE A 41 -4.11 -20.15 -24.41
C ILE A 41 -5.26 -19.61 -23.58
N LEU A 42 -5.32 -18.29 -23.37
CA LEU A 42 -6.35 -17.59 -22.62
C LEU A 42 -7.19 -16.69 -23.53
N PRO A 43 -8.50 -16.55 -23.23
CA PRO A 43 -9.24 -17.25 -22.18
C PRO A 43 -9.41 -18.74 -22.49
N LEU A 44 -9.61 -19.55 -21.44
CA LEU A 44 -9.87 -21.00 -21.57
C LEU A 44 -11.12 -21.26 -22.37
N LYS A 45 -11.06 -22.27 -23.25
CA LYS A 45 -12.25 -22.70 -24.02
C LYS A 45 -13.26 -23.40 -23.11
N LYS A 46 -14.51 -23.31 -23.48
CA LYS A 46 -15.56 -24.12 -22.85
C LYS A 46 -15.17 -25.59 -22.91
N ASP A 47 -15.40 -26.33 -21.86
CA ASP A 47 -15.08 -27.75 -21.72
C ASP A 47 -13.57 -28.08 -21.62
N THR A 48 -12.68 -27.09 -21.42
CA THR A 48 -11.25 -27.31 -21.11
C THR A 48 -11.12 -28.15 -19.83
N VAL A 49 -10.33 -29.20 -19.91
CA VAL A 49 -9.95 -30.04 -18.77
C VAL A 49 -8.63 -29.53 -18.22
N ALA A 50 -8.57 -29.20 -16.97
CA ALA A 50 -7.39 -28.60 -16.33
C ALA A 50 -6.80 -29.53 -15.27
N ALA A 51 -5.46 -29.57 -15.19
CA ALA A 51 -4.76 -29.98 -13.98
C ALA A 51 -4.42 -28.71 -13.20
N LEU A 52 -4.85 -28.61 -11.96
CA LEU A 52 -4.56 -27.50 -11.06
C LEU A 52 -3.51 -27.96 -10.04
N LEU A 53 -2.36 -27.32 -10.02
CA LEU A 53 -1.19 -27.71 -9.26
C LEU A 53 -0.56 -26.50 -8.57
N GLY A 54 0.37 -26.75 -7.66
CA GLY A 54 1.09 -25.69 -6.95
C GLY A 54 0.48 -25.32 -5.60
N TYR A 55 1.26 -24.68 -4.75
CA TYR A 55 0.95 -24.54 -3.31
C TYR A 55 -0.30 -23.71 -3.02
N GLY A 56 -0.55 -22.69 -3.82
CA GLY A 56 -1.72 -21.83 -3.68
C GLY A 56 -2.99 -22.33 -4.37
N ALA A 57 -2.97 -23.49 -5.00
CA ALA A 57 -4.12 -24.01 -5.73
C ALA A 57 -5.37 -24.10 -4.85
N GLU A 58 -5.24 -24.76 -3.69
CA GLU A 58 -6.31 -24.90 -2.69
C GLU A 58 -6.05 -23.96 -1.49
N LYS A 59 -4.78 -23.74 -1.13
CA LYS A 59 -4.37 -22.83 -0.04
C LYS A 59 -3.98 -21.45 -0.61
N THR A 60 -4.91 -20.84 -1.33
CA THR A 60 -4.71 -19.52 -1.96
C THR A 60 -4.42 -18.45 -0.91
N VAL A 61 -3.32 -17.71 -1.08
CA VAL A 61 -2.94 -16.63 -0.18
C VAL A 61 -3.80 -15.40 -0.48
N LYS A 62 -4.70 -15.06 0.45
CA LYS A 62 -5.63 -13.93 0.29
C LYS A 62 -4.99 -12.57 0.49
N GLY A 63 -3.97 -12.49 1.39
CA GLY A 63 -3.30 -11.26 1.81
C GLY A 63 -2.06 -11.56 2.61
N GLY A 64 -1.36 -10.50 3.06
CA GLY A 64 -0.22 -10.63 3.97
C GLY A 64 -0.64 -10.90 5.41
N ILE A 65 0.35 -11.20 6.25
CA ILE A 65 0.17 -11.44 7.68
C ILE A 65 0.45 -10.15 8.49
N GLY A 66 0.07 -10.14 9.75
CA GLY A 66 0.24 -9.00 10.66
C GLY A 66 -0.92 -8.02 10.61
N SER A 67 -0.64 -6.72 10.63
CA SER A 67 -1.67 -5.66 10.60
C SER A 67 -2.49 -5.66 9.30
N GLY A 68 -1.93 -6.19 8.22
CA GLY A 68 -2.59 -6.29 6.91
C GLY A 68 -3.56 -7.48 6.77
N ASP A 69 -3.66 -8.37 7.77
CA ASP A 69 -4.65 -9.46 7.73
C ASP A 69 -6.06 -8.93 8.06
N VAL A 70 -7.07 -9.51 7.44
CA VAL A 70 -8.49 -9.19 7.68
C VAL A 70 -9.23 -10.43 8.15
N ASN A 71 -9.97 -10.32 9.25
CA ASN A 71 -10.75 -11.40 9.83
C ASN A 71 -12.13 -11.52 9.16
N ASN A 72 -12.15 -11.97 7.91
CA ASN A 72 -13.35 -12.16 7.12
C ASN A 72 -14.00 -13.53 7.32
N ARG A 73 -15.24 -13.70 6.88
CA ARG A 73 -16.05 -14.92 7.09
C ARG A 73 -15.49 -16.14 6.37
N LYS A 74 -15.13 -16.00 5.09
CA LYS A 74 -14.66 -17.11 4.24
C LYS A 74 -13.71 -16.59 3.17
N ASN A 75 -12.87 -17.49 2.67
CA ASN A 75 -11.98 -17.24 1.52
C ASN A 75 -12.31 -18.22 0.42
N ILE A 76 -12.44 -17.75 -0.82
CA ILE A 76 -12.62 -18.59 -2.01
C ILE A 76 -11.24 -18.89 -2.59
N SER A 77 -10.80 -20.14 -2.50
CA SER A 77 -9.55 -20.59 -3.12
C SER A 77 -9.66 -20.69 -4.64
N ILE A 78 -8.51 -20.72 -5.32
CA ILE A 78 -8.45 -20.91 -6.77
C ILE A 78 -9.15 -22.24 -7.17
N TYR A 79 -8.91 -23.30 -6.40
CA TYR A 79 -9.57 -24.60 -6.61
C TYR A 79 -11.10 -24.49 -6.52
N GLN A 80 -11.60 -23.85 -5.46
CA GLN A 80 -13.02 -23.67 -5.25
C GLN A 80 -13.65 -22.80 -6.35
N GLY A 81 -13.05 -21.65 -6.68
CA GLY A 81 -13.56 -20.75 -7.71
C GLY A 81 -13.63 -21.41 -9.10
N LEU A 82 -12.61 -22.17 -9.50
CA LEU A 82 -12.61 -22.90 -10.77
C LEU A 82 -13.67 -24.02 -10.79
N LYS A 83 -13.81 -24.77 -9.71
CA LYS A 83 -14.79 -25.85 -9.58
C LYS A 83 -16.21 -25.32 -9.62
N GLU A 84 -16.51 -24.24 -8.90
CA GLU A 84 -17.83 -23.57 -8.91
C GLU A 84 -18.13 -22.94 -10.28
N ALA A 85 -17.10 -22.48 -11.00
CA ALA A 85 -17.24 -21.99 -12.38
C ALA A 85 -17.43 -23.09 -13.42
N GLY A 86 -17.36 -24.39 -13.03
CA GLY A 86 -17.61 -25.54 -13.87
C GLY A 86 -16.39 -26.07 -14.63
N VAL A 87 -15.18 -25.67 -14.26
CA VAL A 87 -13.94 -26.22 -14.84
C VAL A 87 -13.73 -27.65 -14.32
N LYS A 88 -13.52 -28.61 -15.23
CA LYS A 88 -13.17 -29.98 -14.86
C LYS A 88 -11.71 -30.04 -14.43
N ILE A 89 -11.45 -30.37 -13.16
CA ILE A 89 -10.12 -30.53 -12.59
C ILE A 89 -9.81 -32.01 -12.45
N VAL A 90 -8.65 -32.47 -12.96
CA VAL A 90 -8.26 -33.87 -12.95
C VAL A 90 -7.15 -34.21 -11.95
N SER A 91 -6.59 -33.20 -11.27
CA SER A 91 -5.51 -33.33 -10.28
C SER A 91 -6.01 -33.33 -8.83
N GLU A 92 -7.24 -33.79 -8.56
CA GLU A 92 -7.81 -33.76 -7.21
C GLU A 92 -7.01 -34.57 -6.19
N ASP A 93 -6.36 -35.65 -6.60
CA ASP A 93 -5.50 -36.46 -5.72
C ASP A 93 -4.23 -35.67 -5.28
N TRP A 94 -3.65 -34.87 -6.19
CA TRP A 94 -2.53 -34.00 -5.88
C TRP A 94 -2.96 -32.91 -4.89
N ILE A 95 -4.10 -32.31 -5.11
CA ILE A 95 -4.67 -31.25 -4.26
C ILE A 95 -4.95 -31.81 -2.85
N SER A 96 -5.57 -33.00 -2.76
CA SER A 96 -5.84 -33.66 -1.49
C SER A 96 -4.58 -34.05 -0.71
N ASP A 97 -3.53 -34.54 -1.41
CA ASP A 97 -2.23 -34.80 -0.77
C ASP A 97 -1.63 -33.49 -0.23
N TYR A 98 -1.66 -32.41 -1.02
CA TYR A 98 -1.14 -31.13 -0.58
C TYR A 98 -1.93 -30.54 0.61
N HIS A 99 -3.24 -30.64 0.59
CA HIS A 99 -4.09 -30.25 1.71
C HIS A 99 -3.63 -30.94 3.02
N ASN A 100 -3.45 -32.27 3.00
CA ASN A 100 -3.02 -33.01 4.17
C ASN A 100 -1.64 -32.58 4.67
N ARG A 101 -0.68 -32.36 3.75
CA ARG A 101 0.66 -31.85 4.10
C ARG A 101 0.59 -30.45 4.73
N TYR A 102 -0.22 -29.58 4.16
CA TYR A 102 -0.41 -28.24 4.66
C TYR A 102 -0.99 -28.22 6.08
N GLU A 103 -2.07 -28.98 6.33
CA GLU A 103 -2.69 -29.05 7.65
C GLU A 103 -1.73 -29.62 8.70
N GLN A 104 -0.95 -30.66 8.36
CA GLN A 104 0.08 -31.18 9.26
C GLN A 104 1.18 -30.15 9.55
N ALA A 105 1.65 -29.45 8.54
CA ALA A 105 2.66 -28.40 8.72
C ALA A 105 2.11 -27.23 9.55
N ARG A 106 0.83 -26.89 9.34
CA ARG A 106 0.14 -25.83 10.07
C ARG A 106 -0.03 -26.15 11.55
N GLU A 107 -0.42 -27.37 11.88
CA GLU A 107 -0.55 -27.78 13.26
C GLU A 107 0.81 -27.83 13.97
N ALA A 108 1.85 -28.37 13.33
CA ALA A 108 3.21 -28.36 13.87
C ALA A 108 3.75 -26.94 14.09
N TRP A 109 3.45 -26.01 13.15
CA TRP A 109 3.79 -24.61 13.30
C TRP A 109 3.06 -23.96 14.47
N LYS A 110 1.77 -24.20 14.60
CA LYS A 110 0.94 -23.71 15.71
C LYS A 110 1.49 -24.17 17.07
N GLU A 111 1.76 -25.48 17.22
CA GLU A 111 2.36 -26.01 18.43
C GLU A 111 3.68 -25.30 18.76
N LYS A 112 4.54 -25.09 17.75
CA LYS A 112 5.81 -24.37 17.93
C LYS A 112 5.59 -22.94 18.42
N VAL A 113 4.72 -22.16 17.77
CA VAL A 113 4.44 -20.77 18.16
C VAL A 113 3.91 -20.72 19.60
N LEU A 114 2.99 -21.59 19.97
CA LEU A 114 2.43 -21.65 21.33
C LEU A 114 3.47 -22.03 22.38
N GLU A 115 4.44 -22.90 22.06
CA GLU A 115 5.54 -23.21 22.96
C GLU A 115 6.55 -22.07 23.10
N GLU A 116 6.86 -21.36 22.01
CA GLU A 116 7.73 -20.18 22.07
C GLU A 116 7.05 -19.00 22.80
N ALA A 117 5.74 -18.85 22.63
CA ALA A 117 4.97 -17.81 23.33
C ALA A 117 5.04 -17.90 24.85
N LYS A 118 5.26 -19.09 25.41
CA LYS A 118 5.45 -19.29 26.86
C LYS A 118 6.80 -18.77 27.39
N LYS A 119 7.75 -18.46 26.50
CA LYS A 119 9.13 -18.08 26.84
C LYS A 119 9.38 -16.57 26.71
N VAL A 120 8.44 -15.83 26.18
CA VAL A 120 8.55 -14.39 25.93
C VAL A 120 7.47 -13.64 26.69
N ASP A 121 7.74 -12.38 27.04
CA ASP A 121 6.79 -11.54 27.76
C ASP A 121 5.58 -11.18 26.91
N ASN A 122 5.81 -11.02 25.60
CA ASN A 122 4.77 -10.73 24.64
C ASN A 122 4.57 -11.92 23.67
N PRO A 123 3.45 -12.67 23.75
CA PRO A 123 3.17 -13.80 22.88
C PRO A 123 3.21 -13.49 21.38
N PHE A 124 2.97 -12.23 20.99
CA PHE A 124 3.05 -11.82 19.58
C PHE A 124 4.48 -11.93 19.02
N ASP A 125 5.51 -11.70 19.82
CA ASP A 125 6.89 -11.80 19.36
C ASP A 125 7.22 -13.22 18.91
N ALA A 126 6.66 -14.23 19.61
CA ALA A 126 6.80 -15.62 19.20
C ALA A 126 6.14 -15.90 17.83
N TYR A 127 5.00 -15.27 17.55
CA TYR A 127 4.33 -15.36 16.26
C TYR A 127 5.15 -14.67 15.16
N ALA A 128 5.59 -13.45 15.39
CA ALA A 128 6.35 -12.65 14.40
C ALA A 128 7.72 -13.28 14.05
N GLU A 129 8.39 -13.86 15.06
CA GLU A 129 9.69 -14.51 14.87
C GLU A 129 9.61 -15.89 14.18
N ASN A 130 8.41 -16.49 14.10
CA ASN A 130 8.19 -17.80 13.53
C ASN A 130 7.15 -17.75 12.38
N PRO A 131 7.41 -17.04 11.25
CA PRO A 131 6.46 -16.99 10.16
C PRO A 131 6.20 -18.40 9.60
N PHE A 132 4.94 -18.66 9.23
CA PHE A 132 4.58 -19.93 8.61
C PHE A 132 5.15 -20.03 7.19
N ALA A 133 5.85 -21.12 6.89
CA ALA A 133 6.32 -21.44 5.55
C ALA A 133 5.45 -22.55 4.96
N MET A 134 4.93 -22.33 3.75
CA MET A 134 4.15 -23.34 3.03
C MET A 134 5.00 -24.57 2.74
N PRO A 135 4.53 -25.80 3.06
CA PRO A 135 5.31 -27.02 2.84
C PRO A 135 5.47 -27.31 1.34
N LEU A 136 6.49 -28.07 0.99
CA LEU A 136 6.67 -28.58 -0.37
C LEU A 136 5.59 -29.61 -0.71
N GLY A 137 4.99 -29.50 -1.89
CA GLY A 137 4.11 -30.52 -2.44
C GLY A 137 4.87 -31.80 -2.84
N ARG A 138 4.14 -32.90 -3.06
CA ARG A 138 4.72 -34.06 -3.74
C ARG A 138 5.07 -33.71 -5.19
N LYS A 139 5.93 -34.51 -5.83
CA LYS A 139 6.23 -34.36 -7.27
C LYS A 139 4.95 -34.54 -8.10
N VAL A 140 4.86 -33.75 -9.15
CA VAL A 140 3.83 -33.94 -10.18
C VAL A 140 4.14 -35.27 -10.89
N ALA A 141 3.12 -36.11 -11.05
CA ALA A 141 3.19 -37.39 -11.71
C ALA A 141 2.34 -37.39 -12.97
N GLU A 142 2.54 -38.39 -13.85
CA GLU A 142 1.79 -38.49 -15.12
C GLU A 142 0.28 -38.62 -14.89
N GLU A 143 -0.14 -39.36 -13.86
CA GLU A 143 -1.55 -39.50 -13.48
C GLU A 143 -2.23 -38.19 -13.13
N ASP A 144 -1.49 -37.18 -12.63
CA ASP A 144 -2.06 -35.88 -12.28
C ASP A 144 -2.40 -35.03 -13.52
N ILE A 145 -1.79 -35.32 -14.68
CA ILE A 145 -1.82 -34.46 -15.86
C ILE A 145 -2.22 -35.16 -17.16
N CYS A 146 -2.27 -36.48 -17.20
CA CYS A 146 -2.45 -37.22 -18.47
C CYS A 146 -3.74 -36.84 -19.21
N GLU A 147 -4.86 -36.64 -18.48
CA GLU A 147 -6.17 -36.25 -19.05
C GLU A 147 -6.32 -34.73 -19.25
N ALA A 148 -5.37 -33.92 -18.79
CA ALA A 148 -5.49 -32.46 -18.84
C ALA A 148 -5.14 -31.90 -20.22
N ASP A 149 -5.94 -30.95 -20.71
CA ASP A 149 -5.63 -30.10 -21.87
C ASP A 149 -4.59 -29.05 -21.53
N VAL A 150 -4.65 -28.53 -20.27
CA VAL A 150 -3.81 -27.47 -19.77
C VAL A 150 -3.48 -27.69 -18.30
N VAL A 151 -2.30 -27.24 -17.90
CA VAL A 151 -1.91 -27.18 -16.47
C VAL A 151 -1.99 -25.74 -15.99
N ILE A 152 -2.73 -25.50 -14.90
CA ILE A 152 -2.71 -24.24 -14.15
C ILE A 152 -1.79 -24.47 -12.96
N TYR A 153 -0.61 -23.84 -12.97
CA TYR A 153 0.40 -24.00 -11.92
C TYR A 153 0.48 -22.73 -11.07
N VAL A 154 0.21 -22.85 -9.78
CA VAL A 154 0.12 -21.72 -8.85
C VAL A 154 1.37 -21.59 -8.00
N ILE A 155 2.10 -20.49 -8.16
CA ILE A 155 3.22 -20.10 -7.29
C ILE A 155 2.70 -19.15 -6.23
N SER A 156 2.77 -19.55 -4.95
CA SER A 156 2.30 -18.71 -3.85
C SER A 156 3.40 -18.39 -2.87
N ARG A 157 3.35 -17.16 -2.32
CA ARG A 157 4.27 -16.68 -1.29
C ARG A 157 3.47 -15.94 -0.23
N ILE A 158 3.78 -16.23 1.03
CA ILE A 158 3.29 -15.48 2.19
C ILE A 158 4.32 -14.40 2.48
N SER A 159 3.88 -13.16 2.64
CA SER A 159 4.69 -12.04 3.07
C SER A 159 3.91 -11.23 4.10
N GLY A 160 4.57 -10.38 4.86
CA GLY A 160 3.86 -9.62 5.87
C GLY A 160 4.75 -8.75 6.73
N GLU A 161 4.16 -8.27 7.78
CA GLU A 161 4.74 -7.37 8.74
C GLU A 161 5.78 -8.06 9.64
N GLY A 162 6.86 -7.35 9.95
CA GLY A 162 7.90 -7.75 10.90
C GLY A 162 9.05 -8.55 10.31
N LYS A 163 8.95 -9.02 9.06
CA LYS A 163 10.04 -9.74 8.37
C LYS A 163 10.08 -9.41 6.89
N ASP A 164 11.29 -9.22 6.37
CA ASP A 164 11.52 -9.10 4.94
C ASP A 164 11.51 -10.46 4.25
N ARG A 165 11.17 -10.47 2.96
CA ARG A 165 11.33 -11.63 2.09
C ARG A 165 12.80 -11.99 1.95
N ARG A 166 13.07 -13.27 1.68
CA ARG A 166 14.43 -13.79 1.58
C ARG A 166 14.84 -14.07 0.13
N LYS A 167 16.07 -13.69 -0.20
CA LYS A 167 16.71 -14.01 -1.49
C LYS A 167 17.11 -15.49 -1.54
N VAL A 168 16.14 -16.37 -1.39
CA VAL A 168 16.32 -17.84 -1.35
C VAL A 168 15.28 -18.55 -2.19
N LYS A 169 15.56 -19.85 -2.47
CA LYS A 169 14.58 -20.74 -3.12
C LYS A 169 13.34 -20.93 -2.24
N GLY A 170 12.17 -20.83 -2.88
CA GLY A 170 10.88 -20.94 -2.20
C GLY A 170 10.33 -19.61 -1.68
N ASP A 171 11.09 -18.50 -1.79
CA ASP A 171 10.60 -17.15 -1.53
C ASP A 171 10.81 -16.26 -2.77
N TYR A 172 11.93 -15.53 -2.88
CA TYR A 172 12.18 -14.69 -4.07
C TYR A 172 12.44 -15.54 -5.33
N TYR A 173 13.15 -16.65 -5.18
CA TYR A 173 13.34 -17.62 -6.26
C TYR A 173 12.29 -18.73 -6.20
N LEU A 174 12.13 -19.43 -7.32
CA LEU A 174 11.35 -20.67 -7.35
C LEU A 174 11.96 -21.68 -6.37
N SER A 175 11.14 -22.47 -5.72
CA SER A 175 11.58 -23.62 -4.92
C SER A 175 12.13 -24.72 -5.85
N GLU A 176 12.93 -25.63 -5.32
CA GLU A 176 13.41 -26.77 -6.10
C GLU A 176 12.27 -27.59 -6.69
N ARG A 177 11.19 -27.76 -5.92
CA ARG A 177 9.98 -28.45 -6.35
C ARG A 177 9.29 -27.76 -7.52
N GLU A 178 9.11 -26.45 -7.46
CA GLU A 178 8.49 -25.67 -8.52
C GLU A 178 9.33 -25.75 -9.81
N GLU A 179 10.66 -25.67 -9.72
CA GLU A 179 11.54 -25.82 -10.87
C GLU A 179 11.49 -27.25 -11.46
N GLU A 180 11.52 -28.28 -10.60
CA GLU A 180 11.42 -29.68 -11.05
C GLU A 180 10.09 -29.94 -11.74
N ASP A 181 8.99 -29.51 -11.15
CA ASP A 181 7.64 -29.72 -11.71
C ASP A 181 7.48 -28.99 -13.05
N LEU A 182 7.90 -27.74 -13.16
CA LEU A 182 7.78 -26.96 -14.40
C LEU A 182 8.65 -27.54 -15.53
N ARG A 183 9.86 -28.08 -15.23
CA ARG A 183 10.68 -28.80 -16.20
C ARG A 183 10.03 -30.11 -16.61
N TYR A 184 9.50 -30.89 -15.66
CA TYR A 184 8.78 -32.13 -15.96
C TYR A 184 7.56 -31.88 -16.87
N LEU A 185 6.77 -30.83 -16.59
CA LEU A 185 5.64 -30.43 -17.45
C LEU A 185 6.10 -30.05 -18.86
N ALA A 186 7.29 -29.48 -19.02
CA ALA A 186 7.85 -29.20 -20.33
C ALA A 186 8.28 -30.48 -21.06
N GLU A 187 8.90 -31.42 -20.37
CA GLU A 187 9.25 -32.73 -20.91
C GLU A 187 8.00 -33.50 -21.35
N MET A 188 6.92 -33.42 -20.62
CA MET A 188 5.62 -34.01 -20.95
C MET A 188 4.83 -33.20 -22.01
N ASN A 189 5.42 -32.11 -22.52
CA ASN A 189 4.82 -31.22 -23.52
C ASN A 189 3.42 -30.71 -23.14
N LYS A 190 3.17 -30.45 -21.83
CA LYS A 190 1.91 -29.91 -21.33
C LYS A 190 1.96 -28.40 -21.35
N PRO A 191 0.98 -27.69 -21.95
CA PRO A 191 0.92 -26.25 -21.90
C PRO A 191 0.58 -25.80 -20.48
N VAL A 192 1.29 -24.77 -20.00
CA VAL A 192 1.17 -24.25 -18.64
C VAL A 192 0.65 -22.83 -18.64
N ILE A 193 -0.30 -22.55 -17.76
CA ILE A 193 -0.68 -21.22 -17.31
C ILE A 193 -0.12 -21.04 -15.90
N LEU A 194 0.82 -20.11 -15.76
CA LEU A 194 1.45 -19.80 -14.48
C LEU A 194 0.66 -18.71 -13.76
N ILE A 195 0.27 -18.96 -12.51
CA ILE A 195 -0.40 -18.01 -11.65
C ILE A 195 0.55 -17.59 -10.55
N LEU A 196 0.79 -16.28 -10.42
CA LEU A 196 1.67 -15.70 -9.42
C LEU A 196 0.82 -15.09 -8.30
N ASN A 197 0.69 -15.83 -7.20
CA ASN A 197 -0.04 -15.45 -6.00
C ASN A 197 0.96 -15.05 -4.90
N ALA A 198 1.59 -13.88 -5.08
CA ALA A 198 2.63 -13.37 -4.20
C ALA A 198 2.52 -11.86 -4.03
N GLY A 199 2.87 -11.35 -2.86
CA GLY A 199 2.82 -9.92 -2.54
C GLY A 199 3.89 -9.05 -3.24
N GLY A 200 4.73 -9.64 -4.09
CA GLY A 200 5.76 -8.96 -4.86
C GLY A 200 6.41 -9.88 -5.88
N PRO A 201 7.40 -9.40 -6.65
CA PRO A 201 8.07 -10.15 -7.71
C PRO A 201 8.64 -11.50 -7.26
N VAL A 202 8.61 -12.46 -8.17
CA VAL A 202 9.31 -13.75 -8.10
C VAL A 202 10.18 -13.86 -9.36
N GLU A 203 11.45 -14.25 -9.22
CA GLU A 203 12.35 -14.38 -10.36
C GLU A 203 12.00 -15.61 -11.21
N LEU A 204 11.69 -15.39 -12.49
CA LEU A 204 11.25 -16.41 -13.44
C LEU A 204 12.22 -16.60 -14.61
N THR A 205 13.31 -15.83 -14.69
CA THR A 205 14.16 -15.76 -15.88
C THR A 205 14.65 -17.13 -16.31
N ASP A 206 15.21 -17.92 -15.39
CA ASP A 206 15.82 -19.19 -15.74
C ASP A 206 14.77 -20.19 -16.24
N ILE A 207 13.61 -20.29 -15.63
CA ILE A 207 12.57 -21.22 -16.07
C ILE A 207 11.97 -20.81 -17.42
N LEU A 208 11.78 -19.52 -17.67
CA LEU A 208 11.26 -19.01 -18.94
C LEU A 208 12.25 -19.13 -20.09
N GLU A 209 13.57 -19.16 -19.81
CA GLU A 209 14.62 -19.41 -20.80
C GLU A 209 14.83 -20.92 -21.09
N GLN A 210 14.50 -21.77 -20.14
CA GLN A 210 14.69 -23.23 -20.24
C GLN A 210 13.47 -23.98 -20.77
N THR A 211 12.27 -23.36 -20.71
CA THR A 211 11.02 -24.03 -21.08
C THR A 211 10.21 -23.16 -22.04
N ASP A 212 9.58 -23.79 -23.01
CA ASP A 212 8.70 -23.11 -23.99
C ASP A 212 7.21 -23.44 -23.80
N ASN A 213 6.87 -24.25 -22.80
CA ASN A 213 5.52 -24.72 -22.54
C ASN A 213 4.69 -23.77 -21.66
N ILE A 214 5.30 -22.75 -21.05
CA ILE A 214 4.58 -21.71 -20.26
C ILE A 214 3.93 -20.74 -21.25
N LYS A 215 2.65 -20.95 -21.55
CA LYS A 215 1.89 -20.22 -22.59
C LYS A 215 1.09 -19.05 -22.05
N GLY A 216 0.82 -19.01 -20.76
CA GLY A 216 0.14 -17.92 -20.07
C GLY A 216 0.81 -17.60 -18.74
N ILE A 217 0.84 -16.32 -18.35
CA ILE A 217 1.32 -15.89 -17.02
C ILE A 217 0.36 -14.80 -16.53
N LEU A 218 -0.20 -14.99 -15.34
CA LEU A 218 -1.01 -13.98 -14.66
C LEU A 218 -0.37 -13.65 -13.31
N ASN A 219 -0.16 -12.37 -13.05
CA ASN A 219 0.13 -11.88 -11.70
C ASN A 219 -1.18 -11.51 -11.03
N ILE A 220 -1.53 -12.24 -9.99
CA ILE A 220 -2.74 -11.99 -9.21
C ILE A 220 -2.45 -11.31 -7.88
N SER A 221 -1.19 -11.13 -7.53
CA SER A 221 -0.82 -10.66 -6.18
C SER A 221 -1.58 -11.44 -5.10
N GLN A 222 -2.33 -10.76 -4.23
CA GLN A 222 -3.18 -11.38 -3.20
C GLN A 222 -4.55 -10.70 -3.26
N LEU A 223 -5.56 -11.45 -3.69
CA LEU A 223 -6.85 -10.91 -4.17
C LEU A 223 -7.97 -10.83 -3.12
N GLY A 224 -7.65 -11.01 -1.83
CA GLY A 224 -8.66 -10.98 -0.78
C GLY A 224 -9.58 -12.21 -0.80
N GLN A 225 -10.77 -12.05 -0.23
CA GLN A 225 -11.68 -13.17 0.04
C GLN A 225 -12.31 -13.80 -1.21
N GLU A 226 -12.47 -13.06 -2.29
CA GLU A 226 -13.13 -13.49 -3.54
C GLU A 226 -12.12 -13.86 -4.64
N GLY A 227 -10.84 -14.02 -4.28
CA GLY A 227 -9.73 -14.17 -5.24
C GLY A 227 -9.86 -15.36 -6.18
N GLY A 228 -10.37 -16.50 -5.70
CA GLY A 228 -10.58 -17.69 -6.53
C GLY A 228 -11.64 -17.49 -7.61
N ASP A 229 -12.74 -16.87 -7.24
CA ASP A 229 -13.83 -16.56 -8.16
C ASP A 229 -13.41 -15.51 -9.20
N ALA A 230 -12.70 -14.47 -8.77
CA ALA A 230 -12.19 -13.41 -9.66
C ALA A 230 -11.22 -13.99 -10.70
N LEU A 231 -10.31 -14.87 -10.26
CA LEU A 231 -9.39 -15.54 -11.19
C LEU A 231 -10.14 -16.46 -12.16
N ALA A 232 -11.13 -17.22 -11.68
CA ALA A 232 -11.94 -18.08 -12.56
C ALA A 232 -12.68 -17.27 -13.62
N ASP A 233 -13.24 -16.10 -13.28
CA ASP A 233 -13.91 -15.22 -14.25
C ASP A 233 -12.93 -14.71 -15.32
N VAL A 234 -11.69 -14.35 -14.93
CA VAL A 234 -10.66 -13.93 -15.88
C VAL A 234 -10.21 -15.09 -16.75
N LEU A 235 -9.90 -16.25 -16.17
CA LEU A 235 -9.42 -17.42 -16.94
C LEU A 235 -10.46 -17.90 -17.96
N LEU A 236 -11.76 -17.77 -17.67
CA LEU A 236 -12.87 -18.16 -18.55
C LEU A 236 -13.33 -17.05 -19.49
N GLY A 237 -12.73 -15.85 -19.42
CA GLY A 237 -13.10 -14.73 -20.29
C GLY A 237 -14.43 -14.07 -19.95
N LYS A 238 -15.00 -14.32 -18.76
CA LYS A 238 -16.17 -13.58 -18.26
C LYS A 238 -15.77 -12.14 -17.89
N GLU A 239 -14.57 -11.99 -17.31
CA GLU A 239 -13.91 -10.71 -17.07
C GLU A 239 -12.65 -10.61 -17.93
N VAL A 240 -12.39 -9.42 -18.46
CA VAL A 240 -11.25 -9.17 -19.36
C VAL A 240 -10.13 -8.49 -18.54
N PRO A 241 -8.91 -9.06 -18.51
CA PRO A 241 -7.82 -8.48 -17.75
C PRO A 241 -7.51 -7.06 -18.24
N GLY A 242 -7.47 -6.13 -17.32
CA GLY A 242 -7.18 -4.71 -17.56
C GLY A 242 -6.24 -4.13 -16.50
N GLY A 243 -5.67 -5.01 -15.67
CA GLY A 243 -4.66 -4.65 -14.66
C GLY A 243 -3.32 -4.31 -15.29
N LYS A 244 -2.56 -3.42 -14.63
CA LYS A 244 -1.23 -2.98 -15.02
C LYS A 244 -0.27 -3.08 -13.84
N LEU A 245 0.96 -3.52 -14.08
CA LEU A 245 1.99 -3.57 -13.03
C LEU A 245 2.25 -2.18 -12.44
N THR A 246 2.43 -2.15 -11.14
CA THR A 246 2.80 -0.94 -10.39
C THR A 246 4.25 -0.94 -9.95
N THR A 247 4.99 -1.97 -10.36
CA THR A 247 6.40 -2.20 -10.05
C THR A 247 7.09 -2.84 -11.24
N THR A 248 8.29 -2.39 -11.54
CA THR A 248 9.16 -2.99 -12.57
C THR A 248 9.69 -4.34 -12.08
N TRP A 249 9.58 -5.38 -12.90
CA TRP A 249 10.17 -6.68 -12.62
C TRP A 249 11.50 -6.82 -13.34
N ALA A 250 12.59 -6.80 -12.59
CA ALA A 250 13.91 -7.06 -13.14
C ALA A 250 14.02 -8.49 -13.70
N ARG A 251 14.93 -8.72 -14.61
CA ARG A 251 15.21 -10.06 -15.09
C ARG A 251 15.86 -10.91 -13.99
N ARG A 252 16.81 -10.32 -13.26
CA ARG A 252 17.50 -10.94 -12.13
C ARG A 252 17.54 -9.99 -10.95
N PHE A 253 17.61 -10.53 -9.75
CA PHE A 253 17.69 -9.73 -8.53
C PHE A 253 18.83 -8.70 -8.58
N VAL A 254 19.99 -9.10 -9.07
CA VAL A 254 21.17 -8.22 -9.19
C VAL A 254 21.00 -7.05 -10.16
N ASP A 255 19.95 -7.06 -10.97
CA ASP A 255 19.65 -5.95 -11.88
C ASP A 255 18.94 -4.78 -11.18
N TYR A 256 18.35 -4.99 -9.99
CA TYR A 256 17.80 -3.90 -9.20
C TYR A 256 18.91 -2.96 -8.69
N PRO A 257 18.66 -1.65 -8.60
CA PRO A 257 19.67 -0.72 -8.09
C PRO A 257 20.04 -1.05 -6.65
N ALA A 258 21.32 -1.03 -6.33
CA ALA A 258 21.87 -1.31 -5.00
C ALA A 258 21.33 -2.60 -4.33
N SER A 259 20.94 -3.60 -5.11
CA SER A 259 20.22 -4.80 -4.64
C SER A 259 20.97 -5.59 -3.56
N GLU A 260 22.30 -5.71 -3.66
CA GLU A 260 23.13 -6.43 -2.70
C GLU A 260 23.39 -5.63 -1.39
N GLU A 261 23.00 -4.38 -1.36
CA GLU A 261 23.13 -3.50 -0.18
C GLU A 261 21.87 -3.50 0.70
N TYR A 262 20.79 -4.16 0.26
CA TYR A 262 19.51 -4.17 0.97
C TYR A 262 19.56 -5.00 2.26
N GLY A 263 19.25 -4.35 3.39
CA GLY A 263 18.99 -4.99 4.67
C GLY A 263 19.97 -6.10 5.04
N TYR A 264 19.47 -7.29 5.31
CA TYR A 264 20.28 -8.44 5.73
C TYR A 264 21.33 -8.89 4.70
N LEU A 265 21.25 -8.52 3.44
CA LEU A 265 22.18 -8.90 2.38
C LEU A 265 23.55 -8.26 2.56
N ASN A 266 23.62 -7.04 3.09
CA ASN A 266 24.88 -6.37 3.41
C ASN A 266 25.41 -6.68 4.83
N GLY A 267 24.63 -7.43 5.62
CA GLY A 267 24.96 -7.80 7.00
C GLY A 267 24.77 -6.67 8.03
N ASN A 268 24.11 -5.57 7.65
CA ASN A 268 23.87 -4.44 8.53
C ASN A 268 22.37 -4.07 8.54
N LEU A 269 21.67 -4.46 9.60
CA LEU A 269 20.26 -4.14 9.78
C LEU A 269 20.01 -2.79 10.46
N GLU A 270 21.07 -2.12 10.91
CA GLU A 270 20.94 -0.82 11.61
C GLU A 270 20.93 0.37 10.65
N LYS A 271 21.56 0.24 9.47
CA LYS A 271 21.65 1.31 8.47
C LYS A 271 21.31 0.82 7.08
N GLU A 272 20.26 1.39 6.53
CA GLU A 272 19.84 1.14 5.16
C GLU A 272 20.20 2.35 4.29
N LYS A 273 21.19 2.21 3.42
CA LYS A 273 21.69 3.28 2.53
C LYS A 273 20.91 3.32 1.23
N TYR A 274 20.22 4.42 0.97
CA TYR A 274 19.43 4.63 -0.24
C TYR A 274 20.32 5.13 -1.38
N LYS A 275 21.30 4.30 -1.78
CA LYS A 275 22.33 4.65 -2.78
C LYS A 275 21.77 4.93 -4.16
N GLU A 276 20.61 4.39 -4.49
CA GLU A 276 19.93 4.61 -5.76
C GLU A 276 19.44 6.06 -5.94
N GLY A 277 19.33 6.84 -4.86
CA GLY A 277 18.85 8.21 -4.93
C GLY A 277 17.47 8.30 -5.55
N ILE A 278 17.33 9.06 -6.66
CA ILE A 278 16.07 9.19 -7.40
C ILE A 278 15.78 8.01 -8.33
N TYR A 279 16.74 7.09 -8.50
CA TYR A 279 16.66 6.00 -9.46
C TYR A 279 15.98 4.76 -8.87
N VAL A 280 14.70 4.87 -8.54
CA VAL A 280 13.87 3.77 -8.07
C VAL A 280 13.02 3.20 -9.21
N GLY A 281 12.92 1.88 -9.31
CA GLY A 281 12.08 1.20 -10.27
C GLY A 281 12.38 1.58 -11.74
N TYR A 282 11.33 1.83 -12.54
CA TYR A 282 11.50 2.18 -13.97
C TYR A 282 12.41 3.40 -14.20
N ARG A 283 12.49 4.35 -13.24
CA ARG A 283 13.41 5.50 -13.34
C ARG A 283 14.86 5.04 -13.49
N TYR A 284 15.24 3.99 -12.74
CA TYR A 284 16.54 3.36 -12.88
C TYR A 284 16.69 2.63 -14.21
N PHE A 285 15.80 1.68 -14.49
CA PHE A 285 15.95 0.80 -15.65
C PHE A 285 15.97 1.58 -16.97
N ASP A 286 15.12 2.58 -17.10
CA ASP A 286 15.04 3.42 -18.29
C ASP A 286 16.26 4.37 -18.43
N SER A 287 16.75 4.92 -17.31
CA SER A 287 17.87 5.87 -17.33
C SER A 287 19.20 5.16 -17.60
N PHE A 288 19.36 3.94 -17.06
CA PHE A 288 20.56 3.13 -17.24
C PHE A 288 20.46 2.16 -18.44
N ASP A 289 19.41 2.27 -19.25
CA ASP A 289 19.16 1.45 -20.47
C ASP A 289 19.23 -0.06 -20.17
N LYS A 290 18.65 -0.49 -19.05
CA LYS A 290 18.62 -1.88 -18.62
C LYS A 290 17.33 -2.57 -19.04
N LYS A 291 17.48 -3.80 -19.55
CA LYS A 291 16.32 -4.63 -19.91
C LYS A 291 15.66 -5.20 -18.66
N VAL A 292 14.35 -5.21 -18.67
CA VAL A 292 13.51 -5.77 -17.59
C VAL A 292 12.79 -7.03 -18.07
N MET A 293 12.25 -7.80 -17.15
CA MET A 293 11.34 -8.90 -17.47
C MET A 293 9.98 -8.36 -17.85
N PHE A 294 9.39 -7.52 -16.96
CA PHE A 294 8.14 -6.83 -17.22
C PHE A 294 8.30 -5.36 -16.79
N PRO A 295 8.00 -4.40 -17.69
CA PRO A 295 8.14 -2.99 -17.39
C PRO A 295 7.00 -2.47 -16.49
N PHE A 296 7.23 -1.33 -15.85
CA PHE A 296 6.22 -0.59 -15.11
C PHE A 296 5.02 -0.24 -16.01
N GLY A 297 3.82 -0.36 -15.48
CA GLY A 297 2.59 -0.07 -16.22
C GLY A 297 2.19 -1.14 -17.23
N PHE A 298 2.95 -2.24 -17.35
CA PHE A 298 2.68 -3.31 -18.31
C PHE A 298 1.51 -4.19 -17.87
N GLY A 299 0.71 -4.62 -18.85
CA GLY A 299 -0.35 -5.59 -18.73
C GLY A 299 -1.05 -5.79 -20.06
N LEU A 300 -1.29 -7.05 -20.42
CA LEU A 300 -2.01 -7.47 -21.63
C LEU A 300 -3.53 -7.53 -21.37
N SER A 301 -4.29 -7.61 -22.44
CA SER A 301 -5.74 -7.82 -22.41
C SER A 301 -6.15 -8.89 -23.41
N TYR A 302 -7.40 -9.37 -23.34
CA TYR A 302 -7.99 -10.25 -24.36
C TYR A 302 -8.48 -9.48 -25.59
N THR A 303 -8.43 -8.13 -25.51
CA THR A 303 -8.76 -7.27 -26.65
C THR A 303 -7.61 -6.31 -26.95
N MET A 304 -7.73 -5.52 -27.99
CA MET A 304 -6.72 -4.56 -28.42
C MET A 304 -7.28 -3.14 -28.35
N PHE A 305 -6.41 -2.18 -28.01
CA PHE A 305 -6.79 -0.79 -27.96
C PHE A 305 -5.83 0.06 -28.82
N GLU A 306 -6.39 1.06 -29.48
CA GLU A 306 -5.64 2.12 -30.14
C GLU A 306 -5.80 3.42 -29.35
N MET A 307 -4.69 4.13 -29.17
CA MET A 307 -4.67 5.43 -28.49
C MET A 307 -4.24 6.52 -29.45
N LYS A 308 -4.97 7.64 -29.41
CA LYS A 308 -4.66 8.83 -30.22
C LYS A 308 -4.76 10.07 -29.35
N CYS A 309 -3.66 10.79 -29.19
CA CYS A 309 -3.71 12.12 -28.60
C CYS A 309 -4.41 13.10 -29.56
N CYS A 310 -5.49 13.69 -29.10
CA CYS A 310 -6.31 14.59 -29.88
C CYS A 310 -5.93 16.06 -29.71
N SER A 311 -5.63 16.45 -28.46
CA SER A 311 -5.22 17.82 -28.15
C SER A 311 -4.35 17.84 -26.90
N ILE A 312 -3.48 18.86 -26.84
CA ILE A 312 -2.70 19.21 -25.65
C ILE A 312 -2.89 20.70 -25.41
N ASN A 313 -3.46 21.04 -24.26
CA ASN A 313 -3.79 22.41 -23.88
C ASN A 313 -2.94 22.84 -22.70
N MET A 314 -2.39 24.05 -22.77
CA MET A 314 -1.59 24.67 -21.71
C MET A 314 -2.50 25.51 -20.81
N GLU A 315 -2.51 25.23 -19.51
CA GLU A 315 -3.11 26.06 -18.50
C GLU A 315 -2.02 26.64 -17.59
N GLU A 316 -2.37 27.55 -16.71
CA GLU A 316 -1.40 28.30 -15.91
C GLU A 316 -0.51 27.41 -15.01
N SER A 317 -1.07 26.32 -14.44
CA SER A 317 -0.37 25.43 -13.50
C SER A 317 -0.36 23.95 -13.91
N LYS A 318 -0.99 23.62 -15.04
CA LYS A 318 -1.11 22.24 -15.51
C LYS A 318 -1.27 22.18 -17.04
N ILE A 319 -1.03 21.01 -17.57
CA ILE A 319 -1.22 20.70 -18.97
C ILE A 319 -2.34 19.66 -19.05
N ARG A 320 -3.27 19.84 -19.98
CA ARG A 320 -4.33 18.86 -20.26
C ARG A 320 -4.10 18.18 -21.58
N ALA A 321 -4.03 16.87 -21.57
CA ALA A 321 -4.02 16.03 -22.76
C ALA A 321 -5.36 15.32 -22.92
N GLU A 322 -5.95 15.44 -24.11
CA GLU A 322 -7.12 14.65 -24.49
C GLU A 322 -6.66 13.46 -25.32
N VAL A 323 -6.92 12.25 -24.80
CA VAL A 323 -6.53 11.01 -25.45
C VAL A 323 -7.76 10.18 -25.75
N GLN A 324 -7.97 9.91 -27.01
CA GLN A 324 -9.01 9.02 -27.50
C GLN A 324 -8.50 7.58 -27.43
N VAL A 325 -9.28 6.69 -26.83
CA VAL A 325 -9.02 5.25 -26.76
C VAL A 325 -10.13 4.51 -27.46
N THR A 326 -9.78 3.68 -28.43
CA THR A 326 -10.72 2.84 -29.18
C THR A 326 -10.42 1.38 -28.96
N ASN A 327 -11.41 0.58 -28.59
CA ASN A 327 -11.28 -0.88 -28.59
C ASN A 327 -11.32 -1.35 -30.06
N THR A 328 -10.16 -1.78 -30.56
CA THR A 328 -9.99 -2.28 -31.95
C THR A 328 -10.10 -3.80 -32.08
N GLY A 329 -10.33 -4.50 -30.99
CA GLY A 329 -10.60 -5.94 -30.99
C GLY A 329 -11.99 -6.27 -31.55
N ASN A 330 -12.25 -7.56 -31.77
CA ASN A 330 -13.47 -8.01 -32.43
C ASN A 330 -14.45 -8.76 -31.50
N GLU A 331 -14.00 -9.19 -30.31
CA GLU A 331 -14.74 -10.13 -29.48
C GLU A 331 -15.01 -9.61 -28.07
N TYR A 332 -14.00 -9.08 -27.39
CA TYR A 332 -14.06 -8.77 -25.96
C TYR A 332 -14.25 -7.27 -25.73
N ALA A 333 -15.14 -6.95 -24.80
CA ALA A 333 -15.21 -5.63 -24.19
C ALA A 333 -14.18 -5.54 -23.06
N GLY A 334 -13.50 -4.39 -22.90
CA GLY A 334 -12.48 -4.25 -21.87
C GLY A 334 -12.19 -2.80 -21.51
N LYS A 335 -11.33 -2.60 -20.51
CA LYS A 335 -10.80 -1.31 -20.10
C LYS A 335 -9.34 -1.19 -20.49
N GLU A 336 -8.89 0.05 -20.73
CA GLU A 336 -7.47 0.35 -20.95
C GLU A 336 -7.04 1.56 -20.13
N VAL A 337 -5.76 1.59 -19.76
CA VAL A 337 -5.14 2.68 -19.00
C VAL A 337 -4.29 3.54 -19.94
N VAL A 338 -4.66 4.80 -20.05
CA VAL A 338 -3.79 5.82 -20.65
C VAL A 338 -2.75 6.23 -19.64
N GLN A 339 -1.48 6.11 -19.99
CA GLN A 339 -0.34 6.54 -19.19
C GLN A 339 0.40 7.64 -19.93
N ILE A 340 0.65 8.76 -19.27
CA ILE A 340 1.41 9.88 -19.82
C ILE A 340 2.71 10.01 -19.05
N TYR A 341 3.80 9.99 -19.77
CA TYR A 341 5.14 10.21 -19.24
C TYR A 341 5.73 11.49 -19.83
N VAL A 342 6.60 12.14 -19.08
CA VAL A 342 7.40 13.25 -19.56
C VAL A 342 8.87 12.86 -19.57
N THR A 343 9.58 13.14 -20.69
CA THR A 343 11.04 13.08 -20.71
C THR A 343 11.60 14.37 -20.15
N LEU A 344 12.70 14.29 -19.44
CA LEU A 344 13.32 15.40 -18.74
C LEU A 344 14.66 15.76 -19.41
N PRO A 345 14.91 17.04 -19.72
CA PRO A 345 16.18 17.44 -20.31
C PRO A 345 17.33 17.25 -19.31
N GLN A 346 18.44 16.68 -19.75
CA GLN A 346 19.67 16.61 -18.98
C GLN A 346 20.36 17.99 -19.03
N THR A 347 20.35 18.68 -17.91
CA THR A 347 20.88 20.05 -17.75
C THR A 347 21.90 20.07 -16.62
N GLU A 348 21.90 21.07 -15.74
CA GLU A 348 22.78 21.11 -14.59
C GLU A 348 22.43 20.02 -13.56
N LEU A 349 21.12 19.85 -13.28
CA LEU A 349 20.65 18.74 -12.46
C LEU A 349 20.59 17.46 -13.29
N GLU A 350 21.20 16.39 -12.76
CA GLU A 350 20.99 15.06 -13.30
C GLU A 350 19.55 14.59 -13.08
N LYS A 351 18.91 14.01 -14.06
CA LYS A 351 17.51 13.58 -14.00
C LYS A 351 17.35 12.18 -14.56
N GLU A 352 16.31 11.52 -14.14
CA GLU A 352 15.85 10.29 -14.77
C GLU A 352 15.40 10.56 -16.22
N TYR A 353 15.44 9.52 -17.06
CA TYR A 353 15.10 9.66 -18.48
C TYR A 353 13.66 10.11 -18.71
N LYS A 354 12.72 9.56 -17.94
CA LYS A 354 11.30 9.92 -17.96
C LYS A 354 10.63 9.63 -16.63
N ARG A 355 9.49 10.26 -16.38
CA ARG A 355 8.62 9.99 -15.23
C ARG A 355 7.15 9.98 -15.62
N LEU A 356 6.36 9.20 -14.87
CA LEU A 356 4.90 9.23 -14.99
C LEU A 356 4.39 10.61 -14.57
N ALA A 357 3.56 11.20 -15.42
CA ALA A 357 3.07 12.56 -15.22
C ALA A 357 1.55 12.67 -15.19
N GLY A 358 0.85 11.62 -15.66
CA GLY A 358 -0.59 11.55 -15.63
C GLY A 358 -1.09 10.17 -16.05
N PHE A 359 -2.27 9.78 -15.59
CA PHE A 359 -2.94 8.56 -16.04
C PHE A 359 -4.46 8.67 -15.92
N ALA A 360 -5.17 7.87 -16.70
CA ALA A 360 -6.61 7.69 -16.57
C ALA A 360 -7.03 6.33 -17.15
N LYS A 361 -8.07 5.72 -16.60
CA LYS A 361 -8.62 4.44 -17.08
C LYS A 361 -9.95 4.66 -17.79
N THR A 362 -10.19 3.91 -18.88
CA THR A 362 -11.46 3.97 -19.58
C THR A 362 -12.57 3.26 -18.80
N ARG A 363 -13.82 3.58 -19.11
CA ARG A 363 -14.92 2.66 -18.86
C ARG A 363 -14.72 1.37 -19.68
N ILE A 364 -15.58 0.38 -19.48
CA ILE A 364 -15.61 -0.80 -20.36
C ILE A 364 -16.01 -0.35 -21.77
N LEU A 365 -15.14 -0.61 -22.76
CA LEU A 365 -15.37 -0.33 -24.18
C LEU A 365 -15.65 -1.63 -24.92
N LYS A 366 -16.80 -1.70 -25.59
CA LYS A 366 -17.12 -2.79 -26.52
C LYS A 366 -16.26 -2.71 -27.79
N PRO A 367 -16.14 -3.81 -28.56
CA PRO A 367 -15.51 -3.74 -29.88
C PRO A 367 -16.02 -2.59 -30.74
N GLY A 368 -15.10 -1.77 -31.24
CA GLY A 368 -15.40 -0.56 -32.01
C GLY A 368 -15.79 0.68 -31.19
N GLU A 369 -16.05 0.57 -29.89
CA GLU A 369 -16.33 1.73 -29.05
C GLU A 369 -15.10 2.57 -28.76
N THR A 370 -15.35 3.86 -28.62
CA THR A 370 -14.34 4.88 -28.36
C THR A 370 -14.73 5.72 -27.15
N GLN A 371 -13.72 6.12 -26.36
CA GLN A 371 -13.83 7.12 -25.29
C GLN A 371 -12.68 8.11 -25.37
N THR A 372 -12.96 9.38 -25.14
CA THR A 372 -11.92 10.39 -24.94
C THR A 372 -11.74 10.61 -23.45
N LEU A 373 -10.51 10.50 -22.98
CA LEU A 373 -10.09 10.77 -21.63
C LEU A 373 -9.33 12.08 -21.57
N THR A 374 -9.59 12.88 -20.56
CA THR A 374 -8.79 14.05 -20.22
C THR A 374 -7.81 13.66 -19.12
N VAL A 375 -6.52 13.78 -19.39
CA VAL A 375 -5.45 13.52 -18.42
C VAL A 375 -4.74 14.82 -18.08
N GLU A 376 -4.70 15.15 -16.80
CA GLU A 376 -4.01 16.32 -16.29
C GLU A 376 -2.55 15.99 -15.95
N ILE A 377 -1.64 16.87 -16.29
CA ILE A 377 -0.22 16.82 -15.99
C ILE A 377 0.10 18.05 -15.14
N PRO A 378 0.24 17.90 -13.81
CA PRO A 378 0.63 19.02 -12.96
C PRO A 378 2.03 19.55 -13.33
N GLN A 379 2.24 20.86 -13.31
CA GLN A 379 3.56 21.44 -13.62
C GLN A 379 4.70 20.90 -12.74
N LYS A 380 4.39 20.50 -11.50
CA LYS A 380 5.36 19.90 -10.57
C LYS A 380 5.92 18.56 -11.06
N GLN A 381 5.24 17.87 -12.00
CA GLN A 381 5.78 16.68 -12.66
C GLN A 381 6.90 17.00 -13.68
N LEU A 382 7.10 18.27 -14.02
CA LEU A 382 8.24 18.72 -14.82
C LEU A 382 9.44 19.13 -13.94
N ALA A 383 9.22 19.37 -12.66
CA ALA A 383 10.24 19.89 -11.73
C ALA A 383 11.11 18.79 -11.13
N SER A 384 12.35 19.15 -10.81
CA SER A 384 13.25 18.36 -9.98
C SER A 384 13.68 19.17 -8.77
N PHE A 385 14.08 18.49 -7.68
CA PHE A 385 14.52 19.15 -6.48
C PHE A 385 16.02 19.42 -6.50
N ASN A 386 16.41 20.67 -6.31
CA ASN A 386 17.79 21.08 -6.20
C ASN A 386 18.16 21.19 -4.72
N GLU A 387 19.05 20.30 -4.22
CA GLU A 387 19.48 20.25 -2.82
C GLU A 387 20.37 21.42 -2.42
N GLU A 388 21.10 22.04 -3.35
CA GLU A 388 21.98 23.18 -3.05
C GLU A 388 21.19 24.44 -2.74
N THR A 389 20.09 24.64 -3.46
CA THR A 389 19.24 25.83 -3.31
C THR A 389 17.95 25.55 -2.53
N HIS A 390 17.69 24.30 -2.19
CA HIS A 390 16.44 23.82 -1.59
C HIS A 390 15.19 24.26 -2.36
N THR A 391 15.21 24.09 -3.69
CA THR A 391 14.11 24.52 -4.57
C THR A 391 13.55 23.38 -5.42
N TRP A 392 12.24 23.40 -5.65
CA TRP A 392 11.65 22.70 -6.78
C TRP A 392 11.81 23.58 -8.01
N ILE A 393 12.54 23.11 -9.03
CA ILE A 393 12.87 23.86 -10.23
C ILE A 393 12.47 23.12 -11.49
N VAL A 394 11.85 23.82 -12.43
CA VAL A 394 11.72 23.40 -13.83
C VAL A 394 12.82 24.11 -14.60
N GLU A 395 13.82 23.35 -15.06
CA GLU A 395 14.92 23.90 -15.81
C GLU A 395 14.52 24.13 -17.28
N LYS A 396 15.12 25.13 -17.92
CA LYS A 396 14.96 25.38 -19.36
C LYS A 396 15.32 24.15 -20.19
N GLY A 397 14.56 23.90 -21.23
CA GLY A 397 14.82 22.77 -22.13
C GLY A 397 13.55 22.27 -22.82
N LYS A 398 13.72 21.16 -23.52
CA LYS A 398 12.63 20.48 -24.21
C LYS A 398 12.19 19.24 -23.44
N TYR A 399 10.91 19.15 -23.15
CA TYR A 399 10.26 18.05 -22.44
C TYR A 399 9.35 17.32 -23.42
N GLY A 400 9.56 16.03 -23.64
CA GLY A 400 8.69 15.24 -24.51
C GLY A 400 7.47 14.72 -23.73
N ILE A 401 6.28 14.92 -24.26
CA ILE A 401 5.05 14.29 -23.75
C ILE A 401 4.85 12.97 -24.48
N LEU A 402 4.92 11.88 -23.72
CA LEU A 402 4.79 10.51 -24.21
C LEU A 402 3.47 9.92 -23.75
N VAL A 403 2.70 9.34 -24.68
CA VAL A 403 1.42 8.69 -24.38
C VAL A 403 1.47 7.22 -24.76
N GLY A 404 0.96 6.35 -23.90
CA GLY A 404 0.86 4.91 -24.14
C GLY A 404 0.16 4.16 -23.03
N ASN A 405 0.39 2.86 -22.93
CA ASN A 405 -0.24 1.97 -21.95
C ASN A 405 0.74 1.16 -21.10
N SER A 406 2.03 1.48 -21.24
CA SER A 406 3.11 0.97 -20.37
C SER A 406 4.38 1.81 -20.57
N SER A 407 5.32 1.74 -19.64
CA SER A 407 6.55 2.56 -19.71
C SER A 407 7.43 2.25 -20.94
N ASP A 408 7.28 1.08 -21.55
CA ASP A 408 8.03 0.65 -22.74
C ASP A 408 7.28 0.87 -24.06
N LYS A 409 5.95 1.07 -24.02
CA LYS A 409 5.11 1.27 -25.21
C LYS A 409 4.53 2.67 -25.23
N LEU A 410 5.38 3.63 -25.57
CA LEU A 410 5.10 5.05 -25.55
C LEU A 410 5.35 5.67 -26.92
N LYS A 411 4.52 6.66 -27.28
CA LYS A 411 4.65 7.46 -28.47
C LYS A 411 4.78 8.92 -28.07
N LEU A 412 5.75 9.64 -28.68
CA LEU A 412 5.86 11.09 -28.51
C LEU A 412 4.69 11.77 -29.23
N GLU A 413 3.91 12.57 -28.51
CA GLU A 413 2.76 13.28 -29.03
C GLU A 413 2.97 14.80 -29.06
N ALA A 414 3.85 15.35 -28.22
CA ALA A 414 4.22 16.75 -28.21
C ALA A 414 5.56 17.01 -27.54
N VAL A 415 6.10 18.19 -27.78
CA VAL A 415 7.26 18.72 -27.08
C VAL A 415 6.88 20.03 -26.38
N LEU A 416 7.18 20.10 -25.08
CA LEU A 416 7.09 21.35 -24.32
C LEU A 416 8.45 22.05 -24.38
N VAL A 417 8.43 23.34 -24.72
CA VAL A 417 9.60 24.19 -24.70
C VAL A 417 9.51 25.14 -23.51
N VAL A 418 10.38 24.94 -22.52
CA VAL A 418 10.57 25.84 -21.38
C VAL A 418 11.77 26.73 -21.69
N SER A 419 11.55 28.04 -21.77
CA SER A 419 12.59 28.99 -22.21
C SER A 419 13.56 29.37 -21.09
N ASP A 420 13.09 29.40 -19.87
CA ASP A 420 13.83 29.89 -18.68
C ASP A 420 13.68 28.96 -17.51
N ASP A 421 14.73 28.86 -16.69
CA ASP A 421 14.67 28.16 -15.42
C ASP A 421 13.63 28.82 -14.50
N THR A 422 12.74 28.03 -13.92
CA THR A 422 11.64 28.53 -13.09
C THR A 422 11.61 27.79 -11.77
N VAL A 423 11.84 28.52 -10.68
CA VAL A 423 11.62 28.00 -9.33
C VAL A 423 10.12 27.95 -9.07
N LEU A 424 9.60 26.75 -8.81
CA LEU A 424 8.20 26.55 -8.46
C LEU A 424 7.93 26.78 -6.97
N GLU A 425 8.81 26.27 -6.11
CA GLU A 425 8.68 26.35 -4.66
C GLU A 425 10.06 26.49 -4.02
N GLN A 426 10.20 27.36 -3.02
CA GLN A 426 11.32 27.43 -2.13
C GLN A 426 11.00 26.62 -0.88
N MET A 427 11.89 25.69 -0.50
CA MET A 427 11.70 24.79 0.62
C MET A 427 12.69 25.05 1.73
N ASP A 428 12.38 24.55 2.93
CA ASP A 428 13.37 24.50 4.01
C ASP A 428 14.30 23.31 3.82
N LYS A 429 15.49 23.35 4.41
CA LYS A 429 16.36 22.19 4.50
C LYS A 429 15.80 21.21 5.53
N ILE A 430 15.72 19.93 5.18
CA ILE A 430 15.16 18.89 6.04
C ILE A 430 16.08 17.67 6.14
N CYS A 431 15.99 16.96 7.26
CA CYS A 431 16.60 15.65 7.49
C CYS A 431 18.04 15.54 6.96
N PRO A 432 18.97 16.41 7.42
CA PRO A 432 20.33 16.42 6.89
C PRO A 432 21.04 15.09 7.16
N LEU A 433 21.76 14.58 6.17
CA LEU A 433 22.61 13.40 6.31
C LEU A 433 23.64 13.61 7.42
N GLN A 434 23.85 12.58 8.26
CA GLN A 434 24.86 12.59 9.32
C GLN A 434 26.26 12.27 8.79
N GLU A 435 26.32 11.55 7.68
CA GLU A 435 27.55 11.14 7.00
C GLU A 435 27.35 11.19 5.48
N GLU A 436 28.44 11.22 4.73
CA GLU A 436 28.39 11.23 3.26
C GLU A 436 27.73 9.94 2.73
N LEU A 437 26.76 10.09 1.84
CA LEU A 437 26.07 8.98 1.19
C LEU A 437 26.57 8.85 -0.26
N GLU A 438 27.26 7.76 -0.56
CA GLU A 438 27.60 7.40 -1.92
C GLU A 438 26.31 7.06 -2.68
N GLN A 439 26.03 7.78 -3.77
CA GLN A 439 24.86 7.56 -4.60
C GLN A 439 25.24 7.07 -6.01
N ILE A 440 24.30 6.39 -6.63
CA ILE A 440 24.40 5.98 -8.05
C ILE A 440 24.08 7.19 -8.92
N TYR A 441 24.99 7.48 -9.86
CA TYR A 441 24.83 8.53 -10.86
C TYR A 441 25.05 7.96 -12.27
N LEU A 442 24.48 8.65 -13.26
CA LEU A 442 24.72 8.32 -14.66
C LEU A 442 26.21 8.56 -15.00
N THR A 443 26.86 7.59 -15.58
CA THR A 443 28.19 7.80 -16.15
C THR A 443 28.13 8.82 -17.29
N LYS A 444 29.25 9.43 -17.64
CA LYS A 444 29.31 10.38 -18.76
C LYS A 444 28.74 9.78 -20.05
N GLU A 445 29.08 8.52 -20.33
CA GLU A 445 28.57 7.80 -21.50
C GLU A 445 27.05 7.62 -21.47
N LEU A 446 26.48 7.25 -20.30
CA LEU A 446 25.04 7.11 -20.13
C LEU A 446 24.31 8.45 -20.23
N LYS A 447 24.90 9.54 -19.72
CA LYS A 447 24.36 10.89 -19.89
C LYS A 447 24.32 11.29 -21.38
N GLU A 448 25.42 11.13 -22.10
CA GLU A 448 25.52 11.39 -23.54
C GLU A 448 24.48 10.53 -24.31
N LYS A 449 24.33 9.25 -23.96
CA LYS A 449 23.35 8.36 -24.56
C LYS A 449 21.91 8.79 -24.25
N SER A 450 21.63 9.23 -23.03
CA SER A 450 20.31 9.75 -22.63
C SER A 450 19.96 11.00 -23.44
N VAL A 451 20.90 11.95 -23.58
CA VAL A 451 20.73 13.16 -24.41
C VAL A 451 20.46 12.78 -25.87
N GLN A 452 21.27 11.89 -26.46
CA GLN A 452 21.07 11.44 -27.85
C GLN A 452 19.71 10.75 -28.06
N ARG A 453 19.28 9.93 -27.09
CA ARG A 453 17.96 9.29 -27.15
C ARG A 453 16.83 10.34 -27.13
N GLN A 454 16.95 11.34 -26.26
CA GLN A 454 15.99 12.42 -26.17
C GLN A 454 16.00 13.30 -27.43
N GLU A 455 17.16 13.71 -27.93
CA GLU A 455 17.28 14.48 -29.16
C GLU A 455 16.68 13.73 -30.36
N LYS A 456 16.98 12.43 -30.49
CA LYS A 456 16.39 11.60 -31.55
C LYS A 456 14.88 11.48 -31.42
N LEU A 457 14.36 11.38 -30.21
CA LEU A 457 12.92 11.33 -29.95
C LEU A 457 12.26 12.68 -30.36
N ILE A 458 12.85 13.80 -29.96
CA ILE A 458 12.31 15.16 -30.17
C ILE A 458 12.41 15.62 -31.65
N THR A 459 13.23 14.98 -32.47
CA THR A 459 13.29 15.26 -33.95
C THR A 459 12.05 14.75 -34.69
N ALA A 460 11.15 14.01 -34.07
CA ALA A 460 9.87 13.64 -34.67
C ALA A 460 9.04 14.89 -34.98
N GLN A 461 8.29 14.85 -36.09
CA GLN A 461 7.41 15.96 -36.49
C GLN A 461 6.15 15.96 -35.65
N VAL A 462 6.25 16.48 -34.42
CA VAL A 462 5.13 16.64 -33.47
C VAL A 462 4.98 18.11 -33.10
N PRO A 463 3.80 18.56 -32.64
CA PRO A 463 3.61 19.92 -32.17
C PRO A 463 4.58 20.33 -31.06
N GLU A 464 5.14 21.54 -31.16
CA GLU A 464 5.88 22.17 -30.07
C GLU A 464 5.00 23.24 -29.41
N TYR A 465 4.98 23.21 -28.08
CA TYR A 465 4.24 24.15 -27.24
C TYR A 465 5.18 24.88 -26.31
N TYR A 466 5.11 26.20 -26.28
CA TYR A 466 5.82 26.98 -25.27
C TYR A 466 5.03 26.91 -23.96
N PHE A 467 5.71 26.44 -22.92
CA PHE A 467 5.13 26.35 -21.57
C PHE A 467 5.96 27.22 -20.62
N LYS A 468 5.27 28.08 -19.88
CA LYS A 468 5.88 28.90 -18.82
C LYS A 468 5.40 28.43 -17.48
N PRO A 469 6.19 27.65 -16.74
CA PRO A 469 5.85 27.27 -15.37
C PRO A 469 5.65 28.51 -14.49
N ALA A 470 4.77 28.42 -13.51
CA ALA A 470 4.50 29.49 -12.56
C ALA A 470 4.90 29.07 -11.15
N MET A 471 5.41 30.02 -10.37
CA MET A 471 5.67 29.79 -8.96
C MET A 471 4.37 29.36 -8.26
N ILE A 472 4.45 28.30 -7.47
CA ILE A 472 3.35 27.86 -6.62
C ILE A 472 3.39 28.73 -5.35
N PRO A 473 2.35 29.53 -5.09
CA PRO A 473 2.35 30.38 -3.90
C PRO A 473 2.52 29.55 -2.64
N ALA A 474 3.43 29.94 -1.76
CA ALA A 474 3.48 29.37 -0.41
C ALA A 474 2.10 29.58 0.23
N LYS A 475 1.52 28.53 0.83
CA LYS A 475 0.33 28.71 1.66
C LYS A 475 0.71 29.72 2.75
N SER A 476 -0.06 30.80 2.88
CA SER A 476 0.22 31.81 3.90
C SER A 476 0.18 31.14 5.27
N GLU A 477 1.14 31.47 6.14
CA GLU A 477 1.16 31.02 7.55
C GLU A 477 -0.12 31.37 8.32
N ASN A 478 -0.97 32.23 7.74
CA ASN A 478 -2.27 32.66 8.26
C ASN A 478 -3.48 31.87 7.73
N ALA A 479 -3.29 30.64 7.24
CA ALA A 479 -4.40 29.74 6.97
C ALA A 479 -5.05 29.19 8.27
N GLY A 480 -4.48 29.50 9.45
CA GLY A 480 -5.24 29.50 10.70
C GLY A 480 -6.38 30.51 10.57
N LYS A 481 -7.63 30.03 10.51
CA LYS A 481 -8.83 30.85 10.47
C LYS A 481 -8.70 31.92 11.58
N ASN A 482 -8.82 33.21 11.20
CA ASN A 482 -9.01 34.26 12.18
C ASN A 482 -10.06 33.80 13.17
N GLN A 483 -9.80 33.91 14.49
CA GLN A 483 -10.77 33.55 15.55
C GLN A 483 -12.15 34.21 15.35
N GLU A 484 -12.18 35.32 14.64
CA GLU A 484 -13.43 36.06 14.30
C GLU A 484 -14.39 35.28 13.36
N ASN A 485 -13.92 34.25 12.63
CA ASN A 485 -14.74 33.51 11.67
C ASN A 485 -15.06 32.07 12.14
N LEU A 486 -14.84 31.77 13.43
CA LEU A 486 -15.18 30.46 13.99
C LEU A 486 -16.67 30.35 14.23
N THR A 487 -17.27 29.21 13.91
CA THR A 487 -18.64 28.87 14.34
C THR A 487 -18.73 28.84 15.87
N GLU A 488 -19.93 28.91 16.44
CA GLU A 488 -20.11 28.80 17.91
C GLU A 488 -19.61 27.46 18.45
N GLU A 489 -19.70 26.41 17.65
CA GLU A 489 -19.18 25.10 17.99
C GLU A 489 -17.63 25.09 17.97
N GLU A 490 -17.03 25.73 16.98
CA GLU A 490 -15.57 25.90 16.91
C GLU A 490 -15.00 26.71 18.06
N LYS A 491 -15.72 27.73 18.48
CA LYS A 491 -15.38 28.51 19.67
C LYS A 491 -15.46 27.67 20.94
N ARG A 492 -16.48 26.80 21.04
CA ARG A 492 -16.62 25.87 22.18
C ARG A 492 -15.39 24.93 22.28
N PHE A 493 -14.95 24.33 21.19
CA PHE A 493 -13.78 23.44 21.21
C PHE A 493 -12.49 24.17 21.60
N VAL A 494 -12.30 25.40 21.12
CA VAL A 494 -11.16 26.24 21.51
C VAL A 494 -11.24 26.57 23.01
N SER A 495 -12.41 26.98 23.51
CA SER A 495 -12.58 27.31 24.92
C SER A 495 -12.33 26.12 25.87
N VAL A 496 -12.71 24.90 25.46
CA VAL A 496 -12.45 23.69 26.27
C VAL A 496 -10.96 23.52 26.52
N LEU A 497 -10.11 23.75 25.51
CA LEU A 497 -8.65 23.65 25.67
C LEU A 497 -8.04 24.81 26.44
N GLU A 498 -8.58 26.05 26.26
CA GLU A 498 -8.11 27.25 26.95
C GLU A 498 -8.39 27.18 28.47
N ASP A 499 -9.53 26.58 28.86
CA ASP A 499 -9.94 26.44 30.26
C ASP A 499 -9.16 25.34 31.02
N ARG A 500 -8.34 24.52 30.32
CA ARG A 500 -7.58 23.44 30.93
C ARG A 500 -6.12 23.83 31.25
N THR A 501 -5.64 23.31 32.36
CA THR A 501 -4.21 23.37 32.67
C THR A 501 -3.40 22.48 31.74
N THR A 502 -2.13 22.77 31.56
CA THR A 502 -1.22 21.93 30.76
C THR A 502 -1.18 20.48 31.25
N GLU A 503 -1.21 20.26 32.57
CA GLU A 503 -1.23 18.94 33.21
C GLU A 503 -2.49 18.12 32.83
N GLU A 504 -3.64 18.78 32.61
CA GLU A 504 -4.88 18.15 32.18
C GLU A 504 -4.91 17.84 30.68
N LEU A 505 -4.06 18.49 29.88
CA LEU A 505 -3.95 18.27 28.44
C LEU A 505 -2.98 17.11 28.10
N ILE A 506 -2.00 16.81 28.95
CA ILE A 506 -1.02 15.75 28.71
C ILE A 506 -1.66 14.40 28.35
N PRO A 507 -2.74 13.93 29.01
CA PRO A 507 -3.38 12.67 28.63
C PRO A 507 -3.91 12.59 27.19
N LEU A 508 -4.08 13.73 26.50
CA LEU A 508 -4.50 13.76 25.08
C LEU A 508 -3.37 13.39 24.13
N LEU A 509 -2.11 13.41 24.59
CA LEU A 509 -0.92 13.23 23.76
C LEU A 509 -0.54 11.74 23.55
N TYR A 510 -1.33 10.84 24.07
CA TYR A 510 -1.17 9.40 23.90
C TYR A 510 -2.54 8.70 23.89
N GLY A 511 -2.54 7.48 23.33
CA GLY A 511 -3.75 6.66 23.28
C GLY A 511 -4.26 6.28 24.66
N LYS A 512 -5.49 5.81 24.74
CA LYS A 512 -6.14 5.41 25.99
C LYS A 512 -5.46 4.20 26.59
N ILE A 513 -4.80 4.38 27.73
CA ILE A 513 -4.09 3.31 28.44
C ILE A 513 -5.08 2.27 28.93
N SER A 514 -4.84 1.00 28.60
CA SER A 514 -5.56 -0.17 29.09
C SER A 514 -4.73 -0.94 30.08
N GLU A 515 -5.37 -1.55 31.08
CA GLU A 515 -4.70 -2.47 32.02
C GLU A 515 -4.22 -3.76 31.32
N ASN A 516 -4.85 -4.13 30.21
CA ASN A 516 -4.48 -5.27 29.36
C ASN A 516 -3.84 -4.76 28.08
N ILE A 517 -2.54 -4.52 28.10
CA ILE A 517 -1.78 -4.06 26.96
C ILE A 517 -1.67 -5.19 25.94
N SER A 518 -2.52 -5.16 24.92
CA SER A 518 -2.32 -5.95 23.70
C SER A 518 -1.37 -5.21 22.78
N THR A 519 -0.29 -5.83 22.42
CA THR A 519 0.87 -5.18 21.83
C THR A 519 0.79 -4.95 20.32
N LEU A 520 -0.24 -5.46 19.60
CA LEU A 520 -0.34 -5.25 18.15
C LEU A 520 -1.78 -5.18 17.65
N GLY A 521 -2.19 -3.96 17.36
CA GLY A 521 -3.42 -3.69 16.63
C GLY A 521 -4.70 -4.21 17.29
N ALA A 522 -4.68 -4.48 18.60
CA ALA A 522 -5.84 -4.92 19.38
C ALA A 522 -5.91 -4.25 20.77
N ALA A 523 -5.36 -3.05 20.89
CA ALA A 523 -5.36 -2.25 22.12
C ALA A 523 -6.69 -1.52 22.37
N GLY A 524 -7.68 -1.68 21.50
CA GLY A 524 -8.98 -1.03 21.63
C GLY A 524 -9.80 -1.58 22.79
N ILE A 525 -10.48 -0.68 23.49
CA ILE A 525 -11.21 -0.99 24.72
C ILE A 525 -12.70 -1.17 24.47
N ARG A 526 -13.30 -0.31 23.63
CA ARG A 526 -14.76 -0.25 23.43
C ARG A 526 -15.27 -1.17 22.32
N VAL A 527 -14.45 -1.38 21.29
CA VAL A 527 -14.78 -2.25 20.14
C VAL A 527 -13.80 -3.43 20.12
N PRO A 528 -14.27 -4.67 20.26
CA PRO A 528 -13.40 -5.84 20.33
C PRO A 528 -12.56 -6.05 19.08
N GLY A 529 -11.24 -6.14 19.25
CA GLY A 529 -10.28 -6.30 18.16
C GLY A 529 -9.87 -4.99 17.47
N SER A 530 -10.38 -3.84 17.90
CA SER A 530 -9.91 -2.54 17.40
C SER A 530 -8.47 -2.26 17.81
N ALA A 531 -7.77 -1.42 17.03
CA ALA A 531 -6.34 -1.21 17.19
C ALA A 531 -5.98 -0.34 18.41
N GLY A 532 -6.85 0.57 18.79
CA GLY A 532 -6.66 1.49 19.91
C GLY A 532 -7.72 2.58 19.92
N GLU A 533 -7.59 3.47 20.88
CA GLU A 533 -8.50 4.62 21.07
C GLU A 533 -7.71 5.86 21.47
N THR A 534 -8.23 7.05 21.09
CA THR A 534 -7.73 8.29 21.67
C THR A 534 -8.17 8.42 23.13
N CYS A 535 -7.49 9.26 23.89
CA CYS A 535 -7.87 9.53 25.28
C CYS A 535 -9.28 10.12 25.37
N GLY A 536 -10.07 9.65 26.32
CA GLY A 536 -11.46 10.09 26.54
C GLY A 536 -11.63 11.08 27.71
N THR A 537 -10.58 11.79 28.13
CA THR A 537 -10.64 12.71 29.29
C THR A 537 -11.56 13.92 29.09
N LEU A 538 -11.87 14.25 27.85
CA LEU A 538 -12.73 15.40 27.48
C LEU A 538 -14.11 14.95 26.95
N GLU A 539 -14.54 13.69 27.14
CA GLU A 539 -15.86 13.21 26.68
C GLU A 539 -17.01 13.95 27.34
N GLU A 540 -16.88 14.34 28.61
CA GLU A 540 -17.88 15.13 29.31
C GLU A 540 -18.01 16.58 28.77
N ASP A 541 -16.96 17.08 28.14
CA ASP A 541 -16.95 18.40 27.48
C ASP A 541 -17.42 18.32 26.01
N GLY A 542 -17.80 17.10 25.53
CA GLY A 542 -18.30 16.86 24.18
C GLY A 542 -17.21 16.57 23.15
N ILE A 543 -15.99 16.21 23.58
CA ILE A 543 -14.90 15.77 22.71
C ILE A 543 -14.78 14.24 22.83
N PRO A 544 -15.30 13.46 21.87
CA PRO A 544 -15.35 12.00 21.99
C PRO A 544 -13.98 11.38 21.84
N SER A 545 -13.76 10.24 22.49
CA SER A 545 -12.67 9.34 22.17
C SER A 545 -12.95 8.65 20.85
N LEU A 546 -11.93 8.54 19.99
CA LEU A 546 -12.04 7.93 18.66
C LEU A 546 -11.53 6.47 18.70
N VAL A 547 -12.30 5.57 18.11
CA VAL A 547 -11.90 4.16 17.92
C VAL A 547 -11.14 4.00 16.61
N MET A 548 -10.01 3.30 16.65
CA MET A 548 -9.13 3.07 15.51
C MET A 548 -9.11 1.59 15.14
N ALA A 549 -9.17 1.28 13.85
CA ALA A 549 -8.98 -0.08 13.35
C ALA A 549 -7.88 -0.15 12.29
N ASP A 550 -7.12 -1.22 12.33
CA ASP A 550 -6.09 -1.52 11.34
C ASP A 550 -6.67 -2.26 10.13
N GLY A 551 -5.84 -2.65 9.19
CA GLY A 551 -6.15 -3.49 8.03
C GLY A 551 -6.17 -2.75 6.70
N PRO A 552 -5.03 -2.56 6.00
CA PRO A 552 -4.98 -1.88 4.70
C PRO A 552 -5.79 -2.54 3.58
N ALA A 553 -6.12 -3.83 3.71
CA ALA A 553 -6.95 -4.57 2.76
C ALA A 553 -8.42 -4.74 3.22
N GLY A 554 -8.84 -4.04 4.25
CA GLY A 554 -10.16 -4.12 4.89
C GLY A 554 -10.04 -3.94 6.40
N ILE A 555 -11.13 -3.58 7.07
CA ILE A 555 -11.08 -3.34 8.52
C ILE A 555 -10.75 -4.63 9.26
N ARG A 556 -9.81 -4.53 10.20
CA ARG A 556 -9.41 -5.65 11.05
C ARG A 556 -10.03 -5.53 12.42
N LEU A 557 -11.04 -6.39 12.69
CA LEU A 557 -11.66 -6.59 14.01
C LEU A 557 -11.67 -8.09 14.32
N ARG A 558 -12.07 -8.48 15.52
CA ARG A 558 -12.36 -9.89 15.79
C ARG A 558 -13.58 -10.32 14.98
N GLN A 559 -13.60 -11.56 14.49
CA GLN A 559 -14.75 -12.09 13.75
C GLN A 559 -16.02 -12.15 14.60
N TRP A 560 -15.85 -12.48 15.86
CA TRP A 560 -16.92 -12.56 16.84
C TRP A 560 -16.40 -12.35 18.25
N TYR A 561 -17.30 -12.02 19.16
CA TYR A 561 -17.05 -11.94 20.59
C TYR A 561 -18.32 -12.26 21.35
N GLU A 562 -18.21 -12.56 22.64
CA GLU A 562 -19.33 -12.89 23.50
C GLU A 562 -19.45 -11.93 24.67
N VAL A 563 -20.69 -11.64 25.03
CA VAL A 563 -21.07 -10.79 26.16
C VAL A 563 -21.82 -11.64 27.17
N ASP A 564 -21.35 -11.66 28.42
CA ASP A 564 -22.03 -12.32 29.52
C ASP A 564 -23.36 -11.63 29.82
N LYS A 565 -24.45 -12.42 29.86
CA LYS A 565 -25.82 -11.90 30.05
C LYS A 565 -26.09 -11.35 31.43
N GLU A 566 -25.34 -11.76 32.45
CA GLU A 566 -25.56 -11.33 33.85
C GLU A 566 -24.71 -10.09 34.16
N THR A 567 -23.45 -10.09 33.72
CA THR A 567 -22.49 -9.03 34.06
C THR A 567 -22.40 -7.94 33.05
N ASP A 568 -22.95 -8.12 31.83
CA ASP A 568 -22.84 -7.21 30.68
C ASP A 568 -21.37 -6.92 30.31
N SER A 569 -20.48 -7.90 30.53
CA SER A 569 -19.05 -7.82 30.23
C SER A 569 -18.67 -8.70 29.05
N ILE A 570 -17.68 -8.25 28.26
CA ILE A 570 -17.14 -9.02 27.14
C ILE A 570 -16.18 -10.09 27.70
N TYR A 571 -16.35 -11.34 27.23
CA TYR A 571 -15.39 -12.39 27.52
C TYR A 571 -14.07 -12.08 26.81
N GLU A 572 -12.98 -12.02 27.56
CA GLU A 572 -11.66 -11.72 27.01
C GLU A 572 -11.15 -12.92 26.18
N MET A 573 -10.56 -12.62 25.05
CA MET A 573 -9.75 -13.54 24.26
C MET A 573 -8.29 -13.09 24.34
N GLY A 574 -7.37 -14.06 24.43
CA GLY A 574 -5.93 -13.77 24.47
C GLY A 574 -5.43 -13.02 23.23
N VAL A 575 -4.21 -12.50 23.31
CA VAL A 575 -3.55 -11.74 22.21
C VAL A 575 -3.52 -12.57 20.92
N LEU A 576 -3.21 -13.84 21.01
CA LEU A 576 -3.13 -14.76 19.88
C LEU A 576 -4.49 -15.11 19.26
N GLY A 577 -5.58 -14.88 19.99
CA GLY A 577 -6.95 -15.12 19.50
C GLY A 577 -7.44 -14.13 18.46
N SER A 578 -6.76 -12.97 18.31
CA SER A 578 -7.06 -11.97 17.28
C SER A 578 -6.28 -12.15 15.97
N LEU A 579 -5.34 -13.10 15.95
CA LEU A 579 -4.48 -13.35 14.79
C LEU A 579 -5.04 -14.49 13.94
N GLU A 580 -4.97 -14.32 12.64
CA GLU A 580 -5.34 -15.31 11.64
C GLU A 580 -6.69 -16.01 11.93
N ASN A 581 -7.72 -15.24 12.20
CA ASN A 581 -9.05 -15.74 12.55
C ASN A 581 -9.09 -16.62 13.82
N GLY A 582 -8.17 -16.41 14.76
CA GLY A 582 -8.12 -17.16 16.02
C GLY A 582 -7.55 -18.56 15.91
N ILE A 583 -6.80 -18.88 14.84
CA ILE A 583 -6.24 -20.23 14.64
C ILE A 583 -5.30 -20.66 15.78
N LEU A 584 -4.53 -19.71 16.35
CA LEU A 584 -3.60 -19.97 17.43
C LEU A 584 -4.32 -20.18 18.78
N GLU A 585 -5.40 -19.47 19.01
CA GLU A 585 -6.21 -19.51 20.21
C GLU A 585 -7.69 -19.40 19.84
N PRO A 586 -8.33 -20.53 19.48
CA PRO A 586 -9.74 -20.52 19.12
C PRO A 586 -10.61 -20.02 20.28
N GLY A 587 -11.57 -19.15 19.97
CA GLY A 587 -12.51 -18.68 20.97
C GLY A 587 -13.37 -19.82 21.53
N VAL A 588 -13.76 -19.70 22.80
CA VAL A 588 -14.64 -20.67 23.49
C VAL A 588 -16.02 -20.05 23.59
N HIS A 589 -17.06 -20.82 23.23
CA HIS A 589 -18.45 -20.39 23.41
C HIS A 589 -18.92 -20.66 24.85
N HIS A 590 -19.62 -19.67 25.41
CA HIS A 590 -20.13 -19.72 26.77
C HIS A 590 -21.67 -19.87 26.78
N GLU A 591 -22.23 -20.73 27.62
CA GLU A 591 -23.66 -21.02 27.67
C GLU A 591 -24.51 -19.80 28.07
N ASN A 592 -23.97 -18.88 28.89
CA ASN A 592 -24.68 -17.69 29.38
C ASN A 592 -24.23 -16.42 28.63
N ALA A 593 -23.99 -16.53 27.32
CA ALA A 593 -23.48 -15.42 26.51
C ALA A 593 -24.41 -15.04 25.37
N ASP A 594 -24.35 -13.80 24.97
CA ASP A 594 -24.83 -13.28 23.68
C ASP A 594 -23.64 -13.13 22.73
N THR A 595 -23.68 -13.80 21.57
CA THR A 595 -22.64 -13.72 20.55
C THR A 595 -22.91 -12.57 19.58
N TYR A 596 -21.86 -11.80 19.29
CA TYR A 596 -21.86 -10.73 18.30
C TYR A 596 -20.83 -11.03 17.20
N TYR A 597 -21.20 -10.85 15.94
CA TYR A 597 -20.37 -11.10 14.75
C TYR A 597 -19.93 -9.78 14.10
N GLN A 598 -18.63 -9.67 13.79
CA GLN A 598 -17.99 -8.51 13.17
C GLN A 598 -17.24 -8.91 11.90
N TYR A 599 -17.94 -9.57 10.97
CA TYR A 599 -17.28 -9.99 9.73
C TYR A 599 -17.01 -8.83 8.79
N CYS A 600 -15.74 -8.47 8.68
CA CYS A 600 -15.26 -7.47 7.74
C CYS A 600 -14.95 -8.10 6.37
N THR A 601 -14.88 -7.29 5.34
CA THR A 601 -14.57 -7.75 3.99
C THR A 601 -13.06 -7.69 3.74
N ALA A 602 -12.45 -8.82 3.37
CA ALA A 602 -11.07 -8.84 2.88
C ALA A 602 -11.06 -8.49 1.38
N PHE A 603 -10.75 -7.26 1.07
CA PHE A 603 -10.50 -6.78 -0.29
C PHE A 603 -9.12 -7.24 -0.80
N PRO A 604 -8.82 -7.09 -2.09
CA PRO A 604 -7.47 -7.25 -2.59
C PRO A 604 -6.47 -6.36 -1.83
N VAL A 605 -5.24 -6.84 -1.66
CA VAL A 605 -4.17 -6.05 -1.02
C VAL A 605 -3.82 -4.80 -1.80
N GLY A 606 -3.13 -3.85 -1.15
CA GLY A 606 -2.79 -2.55 -1.72
C GLY A 606 -2.15 -2.62 -3.12
N THR A 607 -1.17 -3.50 -3.33
CA THR A 607 -0.56 -3.71 -4.66
C THR A 607 -1.58 -4.17 -5.69
N ALA A 608 -2.48 -5.10 -5.36
CA ALA A 608 -3.50 -5.59 -6.30
C ALA A 608 -4.56 -4.52 -6.61
N LEU A 609 -4.98 -3.74 -5.61
CA LEU A 609 -5.83 -2.57 -5.81
C LEU A 609 -5.16 -1.53 -6.70
N ALA A 610 -3.88 -1.24 -6.48
CA ALA A 610 -3.13 -0.29 -7.29
C ALA A 610 -2.93 -0.76 -8.74
N GLN A 611 -2.82 -2.08 -8.97
CA GLN A 611 -2.75 -2.66 -10.31
C GLN A 611 -4.00 -2.36 -11.16
N THR A 612 -5.09 -1.94 -10.55
CA THR A 612 -6.27 -1.48 -11.29
C THR A 612 -6.03 -0.16 -12.03
N TRP A 613 -5.16 0.71 -11.55
CA TRP A 613 -4.94 2.08 -12.05
C TRP A 613 -6.25 2.88 -12.19
N ASP A 614 -7.23 2.61 -11.34
CA ASP A 614 -8.60 3.12 -11.44
C ASP A 614 -8.96 3.91 -10.19
N THR A 615 -8.89 5.24 -10.26
CA THR A 615 -9.21 6.14 -9.13
C THR A 615 -10.68 6.10 -8.74
N ASP A 616 -11.58 5.78 -9.69
CA ASP A 616 -13.00 5.67 -9.39
C ASP A 616 -13.27 4.40 -8.57
N LEU A 617 -12.66 3.27 -8.94
CA LEU A 617 -12.74 2.03 -8.17
C LEU A 617 -12.13 2.18 -6.77
N MET A 618 -10.99 2.91 -6.66
CA MET A 618 -10.38 3.22 -5.35
C MET A 618 -11.31 4.07 -4.48
N THR A 619 -12.08 4.98 -5.08
CA THR A 619 -13.09 5.76 -4.36
C THR A 619 -14.27 4.87 -3.93
N GLU A 620 -14.75 3.95 -4.79
CA GLU A 620 -15.78 2.94 -4.43
C GLU A 620 -15.30 2.05 -3.27
N PHE A 621 -14.06 1.57 -3.33
CA PHE A 621 -13.44 0.82 -2.24
C PHE A 621 -13.42 1.63 -0.93
N GLY A 622 -13.00 2.89 -0.97
CA GLY A 622 -13.00 3.76 0.21
C GLY A 622 -14.39 3.95 0.82
N LYS A 623 -15.43 4.07 -0.02
CA LYS A 623 -16.81 4.15 0.46
C LYS A 623 -17.28 2.87 1.16
N ALA A 624 -16.93 1.71 0.61
CA ALA A 624 -17.24 0.43 1.25
C ALA A 624 -16.55 0.29 2.61
N ILE A 625 -15.28 0.73 2.73
CA ILE A 625 -14.61 0.80 4.03
C ILE A 625 -15.37 1.71 5.01
N ALA A 626 -15.84 2.88 4.57
CA ALA A 626 -16.59 3.79 5.42
C ALA A 626 -17.93 3.19 5.91
N GLU A 627 -18.60 2.39 5.09
CA GLU A 627 -19.81 1.66 5.50
C GLU A 627 -19.52 0.64 6.61
N GLU A 628 -18.40 -0.09 6.52
CA GLU A 628 -17.96 -0.99 7.59
C GLU A 628 -17.53 -0.22 8.85
N MET A 629 -16.85 0.91 8.70
CA MET A 629 -16.48 1.77 9.82
C MET A 629 -17.71 2.24 10.60
N GLU A 630 -18.76 2.68 9.91
CA GLU A 630 -20.00 3.08 10.54
C GLU A 630 -20.68 1.91 11.26
N GLU A 631 -20.83 0.76 10.61
CA GLU A 631 -21.46 -0.42 11.19
C GLU A 631 -20.74 -0.91 12.44
N PHE A 632 -19.40 -0.86 12.45
CA PHE A 632 -18.59 -1.34 13.57
C PHE A 632 -18.13 -0.25 14.54
N HIS A 633 -18.62 0.97 14.39
CA HIS A 633 -18.29 2.11 15.27
C HIS A 633 -16.79 2.42 15.30
N VAL A 634 -16.11 2.34 14.16
CA VAL A 634 -14.72 2.73 13.95
C VAL A 634 -14.67 4.15 13.37
N ASN A 635 -13.86 5.03 13.96
CA ASN A 635 -13.75 6.42 13.53
C ASN A 635 -12.52 6.67 12.64
N LEU A 636 -11.40 5.98 12.91
CA LEU A 636 -10.16 6.10 12.16
C LEU A 636 -9.73 4.74 11.62
N TRP A 637 -9.57 4.66 10.33
CA TRP A 637 -8.95 3.53 9.64
C TRP A 637 -7.46 3.80 9.44
N LEU A 638 -6.59 2.91 9.96
CA LEU A 638 -5.13 3.04 9.91
C LEU A 638 -4.59 2.59 8.55
N ALA A 639 -5.01 3.27 7.52
CA ALA A 639 -4.68 3.03 6.12
C ALA A 639 -5.00 4.29 5.27
N PRO A 640 -4.57 4.35 3.99
CA PRO A 640 -3.76 3.36 3.27
C PRO A 640 -2.28 3.40 3.67
N GLY A 641 -1.61 2.23 3.52
CA GLY A 641 -0.16 2.15 3.48
C GLY A 641 0.31 2.58 2.09
N MET A 642 1.34 3.46 2.01
CA MET A 642 1.73 4.03 0.72
C MET A 642 3.23 4.27 0.54
N ASN A 643 4.05 3.53 1.28
CA ASN A 643 5.50 3.57 1.08
C ASN A 643 5.88 3.05 -0.32
N ILE A 644 7.05 3.44 -0.78
CA ILE A 644 7.51 3.10 -2.14
C ILE A 644 7.99 1.64 -2.20
N HIS A 645 7.67 0.92 -3.27
CA HIS A 645 8.27 -0.37 -3.60
C HIS A 645 9.74 -0.17 -4.01
N ARG A 646 10.61 0.06 -3.02
CA ARG A 646 12.03 0.34 -3.23
C ARG A 646 12.82 -0.90 -3.61
N ASN A 647 12.58 -2.00 -2.90
CA ASN A 647 13.23 -3.30 -3.12
C ASN A 647 12.18 -4.42 -3.07
N PRO A 648 12.26 -5.44 -3.95
CA PRO A 648 11.28 -6.52 -3.98
C PRO A 648 11.25 -7.40 -2.72
N LEU A 649 12.25 -7.29 -1.85
CA LEU A 649 12.32 -8.07 -0.61
C LEU A 649 11.61 -7.43 0.57
N CYS A 650 11.23 -6.14 0.52
CA CYS A 650 10.49 -5.54 1.63
C CYS A 650 9.19 -6.30 1.91
N GLY A 651 9.05 -6.77 3.15
CA GLY A 651 7.97 -7.66 3.56
C GLY A 651 6.58 -7.06 3.42
N ARG A 652 6.44 -5.73 3.55
CA ARG A 652 5.16 -4.99 3.48
C ARG A 652 4.83 -4.43 2.10
N ASN A 653 5.62 -4.69 1.05
CA ASN A 653 5.29 -4.22 -0.31
C ASN A 653 3.87 -4.63 -0.76
N TYR A 654 3.35 -5.77 -0.30
CA TYR A 654 2.01 -6.25 -0.67
C TYR A 654 0.89 -5.24 -0.32
N GLU A 655 1.03 -4.50 0.77
CA GLU A 655 0.02 -3.52 1.20
C GLU A 655 0.26 -2.11 0.65
N TYR A 656 1.45 -1.84 0.11
CA TYR A 656 1.81 -0.59 -0.53
C TYR A 656 1.39 -0.58 -2.00
N TYR A 657 1.37 0.58 -2.63
CA TYR A 657 0.77 0.72 -3.95
C TYR A 657 1.76 0.56 -5.10
N SER A 658 2.91 1.24 -5.07
CA SER A 658 3.75 1.36 -6.26
C SER A 658 5.21 1.74 -5.95
N GLU A 659 6.09 1.53 -6.93
CA GLU A 659 7.42 2.15 -6.99
C GLU A 659 7.36 3.63 -7.41
N ASP A 660 6.22 4.09 -7.97
CA ASP A 660 6.04 5.46 -8.44
C ASP A 660 5.21 6.28 -7.44
N PRO A 661 5.76 7.40 -6.94
CA PRO A 661 5.09 8.23 -5.94
C PRO A 661 3.85 8.96 -6.46
N TYR A 662 3.79 9.28 -7.77
CA TYR A 662 2.63 9.94 -8.35
C TYR A 662 1.43 8.98 -8.38
N LEU A 663 1.65 7.76 -8.87
CA LEU A 663 0.61 6.72 -8.86
C LEU A 663 0.12 6.43 -7.43
N SER A 664 1.06 6.20 -6.50
CA SER A 664 0.74 5.93 -5.09
C SER A 664 -0.09 7.07 -4.47
N GLY A 665 0.32 8.32 -4.67
CA GLY A 665 -0.35 9.47 -4.09
C GLY A 665 -1.76 9.69 -4.66
N MET A 666 -1.95 9.54 -5.98
CA MET A 666 -3.25 9.72 -6.62
C MET A 666 -4.27 8.64 -6.23
N LEU A 667 -3.82 7.38 -6.14
CA LEU A 667 -4.66 6.28 -5.68
C LEU A 667 -5.01 6.42 -4.20
N ALA A 668 -4.05 6.79 -3.35
CA ALA A 668 -4.31 7.09 -1.94
C ALA A 668 -5.32 8.23 -1.78
N ALA A 669 -5.16 9.33 -2.53
CA ALA A 669 -6.11 10.45 -2.52
C ALA A 669 -7.53 10.01 -2.89
N ALA A 670 -7.70 9.08 -3.83
CA ALA A 670 -9.00 8.54 -4.20
C ALA A 670 -9.64 7.74 -3.05
N VAL A 671 -8.88 6.89 -2.37
CA VAL A 671 -9.33 6.14 -1.19
C VAL A 671 -9.74 7.09 -0.06
N ILE A 672 -8.90 8.09 0.23
CA ILE A 672 -9.16 9.11 1.27
C ILE A 672 -10.51 9.78 1.02
N ARG A 673 -10.74 10.27 -0.21
CA ARG A 673 -12.02 10.89 -0.58
C ARG A 673 -13.20 9.92 -0.43
N GLY A 674 -12.99 8.64 -0.76
CA GLY A 674 -14.02 7.61 -0.59
C GLY A 674 -14.41 7.41 0.87
N VAL A 675 -13.45 7.17 1.75
CA VAL A 675 -13.68 6.96 3.18
C VAL A 675 -14.27 8.22 3.84
N GLN A 676 -13.66 9.37 3.62
CA GLN A 676 -14.03 10.63 4.25
C GLN A 676 -15.29 11.28 3.63
N SER A 677 -15.89 10.67 2.60
CA SER A 677 -17.22 11.06 2.12
C SER A 677 -18.32 10.77 3.13
N LYS A 678 -18.03 9.99 4.17
CA LYS A 678 -18.95 9.65 5.25
C LYS A 678 -18.54 10.33 6.55
N SER A 679 -19.46 11.06 7.15
CA SER A 679 -19.24 11.70 8.46
C SER A 679 -18.87 10.68 9.53
N GLY A 680 -17.95 11.03 10.42
CA GLY A 680 -17.44 10.15 11.47
C GLY A 680 -16.37 9.17 11.04
N CYS A 681 -16.03 9.11 9.73
CA CYS A 681 -15.03 8.20 9.17
C CYS A 681 -13.82 8.96 8.64
N GLY A 682 -12.64 8.59 9.09
CA GLY A 682 -11.38 9.18 8.65
C GLY A 682 -10.29 8.16 8.39
N VAL A 683 -9.26 8.59 7.69
CA VAL A 683 -8.10 7.77 7.35
C VAL A 683 -6.84 8.28 8.02
N THR A 684 -5.92 7.38 8.28
CA THR A 684 -4.55 7.65 8.72
C THR A 684 -3.59 7.11 7.68
N ILE A 685 -3.06 7.97 6.82
CA ILE A 685 -2.07 7.55 5.81
C ILE A 685 -0.76 7.15 6.48
N LYS A 686 -0.12 6.06 6.02
CA LYS A 686 1.04 5.47 6.66
C LYS A 686 2.03 4.85 5.66
N HIS A 687 3.31 4.62 6.03
CA HIS A 687 4.02 5.03 7.22
C HIS A 687 4.95 6.20 6.85
N PHE A 688 4.81 7.33 7.46
CA PHE A 688 5.49 8.58 7.11
C PHE A 688 6.83 8.72 7.85
N ALA A 689 7.99 8.43 7.21
CA ALA A 689 8.24 7.95 5.85
C ALA A 689 9.39 6.92 5.83
N CYS A 690 9.72 6.42 4.63
CA CYS A 690 10.85 5.52 4.43
C CYS A 690 10.78 4.18 5.16
N ASN A 691 9.59 3.63 5.42
CA ASN A 691 9.44 2.27 5.96
C ASN A 691 9.60 1.25 4.82
N ASN A 692 10.85 0.98 4.43
CA ASN A 692 11.21 0.14 3.29
C ASN A 692 12.01 -1.11 3.67
N GLN A 693 12.15 -1.40 4.96
CA GLN A 693 12.77 -2.58 5.54
C GLN A 693 11.98 -3.02 6.77
N GLU A 694 11.62 -4.30 6.86
CA GLU A 694 10.90 -4.86 8.02
C GLU A 694 11.84 -5.49 9.05
N ASP A 695 12.94 -6.09 8.61
CA ASP A 695 13.96 -6.59 9.53
C ASP A 695 14.56 -5.40 10.32
N ASN A 696 14.48 -5.46 11.65
CA ASN A 696 14.90 -4.38 12.56
C ASN A 696 14.22 -3.02 12.27
N ARG A 697 12.97 -3.00 11.86
CA ARG A 697 12.26 -1.78 11.44
C ARG A 697 12.22 -0.67 12.50
N MET A 698 12.28 -1.01 13.79
CA MET A 698 12.26 -0.04 14.89
C MET A 698 13.63 0.65 15.11
N GLY A 699 14.73 0.02 14.69
CA GLY A 699 16.09 0.53 14.91
C GLY A 699 16.84 0.88 13.62
N VAL A 700 16.29 0.59 12.43
CA VAL A 700 16.99 0.89 11.18
C VAL A 700 17.02 2.38 10.87
N ASP A 701 18.20 2.90 10.51
CA ASP A 701 18.37 4.27 10.01
C ASP A 701 18.36 4.29 8.48
N SER A 702 17.30 4.85 7.91
CA SER A 702 17.14 5.10 6.47
C SER A 702 18.00 6.30 6.06
N CYS A 703 19.24 6.04 5.60
CA CYS A 703 20.17 7.07 5.14
C CYS A 703 19.81 7.49 3.70
N VAL A 704 19.19 8.64 3.53
CA VAL A 704 18.61 9.11 2.28
C VAL A 704 18.95 10.60 2.02
N SER A 705 19.32 10.95 0.76
CA SER A 705 19.53 12.35 0.38
C SER A 705 18.22 13.14 0.42
N GLU A 706 18.28 14.44 0.68
CA GLU A 706 17.09 15.30 0.72
C GLU A 706 16.33 15.25 -0.60
N ARG A 707 17.04 15.22 -1.73
CA ARG A 707 16.45 15.12 -3.04
C ARG A 707 15.63 13.82 -3.21
N ALA A 708 16.24 12.68 -2.91
CA ALA A 708 15.53 11.39 -2.99
C ALA A 708 14.35 11.34 -2.02
N LEU A 709 14.54 11.86 -0.80
CA LEU A 709 13.49 11.95 0.20
C LEU A 709 12.28 12.74 -0.36
N ARG A 710 12.52 13.91 -0.98
CA ARG A 710 11.46 14.78 -1.51
C ARG A 710 10.85 14.28 -2.82
N GLU A 711 11.68 13.82 -3.77
CA GLU A 711 11.18 13.42 -5.10
C GLU A 711 10.49 12.04 -5.10
N ILE A 712 10.88 11.15 -4.18
CA ILE A 712 10.42 9.74 -4.14
C ILE A 712 9.60 9.44 -2.89
N TYR A 713 10.20 9.54 -1.70
CA TYR A 713 9.62 8.96 -0.48
C TYR A 713 8.55 9.85 0.19
N LEU A 714 8.65 11.15 0.06
CA LEU A 714 7.66 12.12 0.56
C LEU A 714 6.63 12.51 -0.50
N ARG A 715 6.96 12.40 -1.78
CA ARG A 715 6.11 12.92 -2.86
C ARG A 715 4.72 12.30 -2.90
N GLY A 716 4.59 10.99 -2.67
CA GLY A 716 3.29 10.31 -2.61
C GLY A 716 2.43 10.84 -1.46
N PHE A 717 3.02 11.04 -0.29
CA PHE A 717 2.34 11.63 0.88
C PHE A 717 1.91 13.08 0.62
N GLU A 718 2.78 13.89 -0.01
CA GLU A 718 2.42 15.26 -0.41
C GLU A 718 1.16 15.28 -1.27
N ILE A 719 1.09 14.41 -2.30
CA ILE A 719 -0.07 14.30 -3.17
C ILE A 719 -1.31 13.86 -2.40
N ALA A 720 -1.17 12.83 -1.56
CA ALA A 720 -2.29 12.33 -0.74
C ALA A 720 -2.84 13.41 0.20
N VAL A 721 -1.96 14.21 0.82
CA VAL A 721 -2.38 15.34 1.68
C VAL A 721 -3.07 16.44 0.87
N LYS A 722 -2.49 16.85 -0.27
CA LYS A 722 -3.00 17.98 -1.05
C LYS A 722 -4.28 17.65 -1.84
N GLU A 723 -4.40 16.41 -2.35
CA GLU A 723 -5.49 15.95 -3.21
C GLU A 723 -6.58 15.14 -2.47
N GLY A 724 -6.20 14.51 -1.37
CA GLY A 724 -7.09 13.65 -0.58
C GLY A 724 -7.53 14.27 0.75
N ASN A 725 -6.73 15.15 1.33
CA ASN A 725 -6.98 15.83 2.60
C ASN A 725 -7.27 14.85 3.78
N PRO A 726 -6.36 13.90 4.10
CA PRO A 726 -6.57 12.95 5.19
C PRO A 726 -6.70 13.67 6.54
N VAL A 727 -7.44 13.05 7.48
CA VAL A 727 -7.57 13.61 8.84
C VAL A 727 -6.37 13.26 9.72
N SER A 728 -5.59 12.23 9.36
CA SER A 728 -4.44 11.80 10.16
C SER A 728 -3.30 11.27 9.29
N ILE A 729 -2.09 11.37 9.86
CA ILE A 729 -0.84 10.77 9.33
C ILE A 729 -0.23 9.93 10.45
N MET A 730 0.31 8.74 10.12
CA MET A 730 1.09 7.92 11.03
C MET A 730 2.57 7.96 10.66
N THR A 731 3.43 8.37 11.59
CA THR A 731 4.88 8.31 11.42
C THR A 731 5.37 6.87 11.44
N SER A 732 6.46 6.61 10.72
CA SER A 732 7.06 5.27 10.66
C SER A 732 7.93 4.97 11.88
N TYR A 733 8.30 3.69 12.05
CA TYR A 733 9.19 3.26 13.14
C TYR A 733 10.64 3.72 12.97
N ASN A 734 11.15 3.64 11.74
CA ASN A 734 12.57 3.80 11.41
C ASN A 734 13.10 5.20 11.72
N LEU A 735 14.42 5.28 11.81
CA LEU A 735 15.10 6.57 11.77
C LEU A 735 15.23 7.05 10.32
N ILE A 736 15.32 8.34 10.14
CA ILE A 736 15.69 8.98 8.87
C ILE A 736 16.88 9.89 9.17
N ASN A 737 18.04 9.54 8.62
CA ASN A 737 19.28 10.26 8.84
C ASN A 737 19.57 10.49 10.33
N GLY A 738 19.40 9.44 11.15
CA GLY A 738 19.74 9.42 12.57
C GLY A 738 18.66 9.92 13.52
N ILE A 739 17.45 10.29 13.04
CA ILE A 739 16.35 10.75 13.88
C ILE A 739 15.12 9.89 13.61
N HIS A 740 14.51 9.30 14.66
CA HIS A 740 13.25 8.60 14.52
C HIS A 740 12.19 9.47 13.87
N ALA A 741 11.42 8.90 12.92
CA ALA A 741 10.39 9.65 12.20
C ALA A 741 9.40 10.34 13.16
N ALA A 742 8.98 9.66 14.24
CA ALA A 742 8.11 10.23 15.27
C ALA A 742 8.76 11.35 16.11
N ASN A 743 10.10 11.44 16.16
CA ASN A 743 10.84 12.51 16.83
C ASN A 743 11.35 13.59 15.87
N SER A 744 10.96 13.53 14.58
CA SER A 744 11.47 14.43 13.55
C SER A 744 10.60 15.68 13.40
N LYS A 745 11.09 16.80 13.90
CA LYS A 745 10.47 18.12 13.69
C LYS A 745 10.45 18.51 12.21
N ASP A 746 11.46 18.08 11.45
CA ASP A 746 11.52 18.32 10.01
C ASP A 746 10.36 17.65 9.29
N LEU A 747 10.04 16.40 9.62
CA LEU A 747 8.91 15.69 9.02
C LEU A 747 7.55 16.25 9.49
N CYS A 748 7.34 16.33 10.81
CA CYS A 748 6.03 16.66 11.36
C CYS A 748 5.70 18.15 11.22
N MET A 749 6.62 19.05 11.58
CA MET A 749 6.33 20.50 11.58
C MET A 749 6.71 21.15 10.26
N THR A 750 7.92 20.89 9.74
CA THR A 750 8.38 21.58 8.53
C THR A 750 7.65 21.03 7.30
N VAL A 751 7.75 19.73 7.05
CA VAL A 751 7.18 19.12 5.84
C VAL A 751 5.66 19.05 5.90
N ALA A 752 5.11 18.34 6.88
CA ALA A 752 3.66 18.10 6.91
C ALA A 752 2.87 19.39 7.18
N ARG A 753 3.22 20.14 8.22
CA ARG A 753 2.48 21.34 8.64
C ARG A 753 2.76 22.55 7.74
N LYS A 754 4.02 23.02 7.72
CA LYS A 754 4.39 24.26 7.04
C LYS A 754 4.34 24.15 5.53
N GLU A 755 4.97 23.12 4.93
CA GLU A 755 5.10 23.03 3.48
C GLU A 755 3.82 22.49 2.81
N TRP A 756 3.17 21.46 3.41
CA TRP A 756 1.97 20.87 2.80
C TRP A 756 0.68 21.48 3.34
N GLY A 757 0.73 22.14 4.51
CA GLY A 757 -0.44 22.72 5.16
C GLY A 757 -1.38 21.65 5.74
N PHE A 758 -0.83 20.54 6.20
CA PHE A 758 -1.60 19.50 6.89
C PHE A 758 -2.12 20.01 8.24
N ASP A 759 -3.41 19.90 8.47
CA ASP A 759 -4.13 20.42 9.66
C ASP A 759 -4.77 19.32 10.53
N GLY A 760 -4.62 18.05 10.15
CA GLY A 760 -5.08 16.90 10.94
C GLY A 760 -4.11 16.49 12.06
N ALA A 761 -4.31 15.34 12.69
CA ALA A 761 -3.42 14.83 13.72
C ALA A 761 -2.31 13.95 13.14
N ILE A 762 -1.11 14.07 13.70
CA ILE A 762 0.02 13.17 13.41
C ILE A 762 0.15 12.20 14.59
N MET A 763 0.07 10.91 14.34
CA MET A 763 0.24 9.88 15.37
C MET A 763 1.50 9.07 15.13
N SER A 764 2.04 8.45 16.18
CA SER A 764 3.10 7.47 16.05
C SER A 764 2.56 6.13 15.55
N ASP A 765 3.43 5.29 15.00
CA ASP A 765 3.15 3.87 14.89
C ASP A 765 3.14 3.22 16.28
N TRP A 766 2.60 1.99 16.40
CA TRP A 766 2.32 1.31 17.68
C TRP A 766 3.58 0.91 18.43
N ASN A 767 3.65 1.26 19.71
CA ASN A 767 4.74 0.89 20.61
C ASN A 767 6.13 1.41 20.17
N THR A 768 6.22 2.42 19.32
CA THR A 768 7.53 2.99 18.89
C THR A 768 8.37 3.53 20.06
N THR A 769 7.73 3.82 21.21
CA THR A 769 8.38 4.33 22.43
C THR A 769 8.75 3.23 23.43
N VAL A 770 8.44 1.97 23.16
CA VAL A 770 8.68 0.84 24.06
C VAL A 770 10.13 0.35 24.03
N PRO A 771 10.80 0.18 22.87
CA PRO A 771 12.22 -0.19 22.83
C PRO A 771 13.11 0.89 23.50
N GLU A 772 14.18 0.47 24.18
CA GLU A 772 15.12 1.36 24.87
C GLU A 772 15.76 2.37 23.90
N ASP A 773 16.00 1.96 22.68
CA ASP A 773 16.52 2.77 21.57
C ASP A 773 15.44 3.31 20.63
N GLY A 774 14.16 3.16 20.99
CA GLY A 774 13.02 3.65 20.24
C GLY A 774 12.80 5.16 20.32
N SER A 775 11.65 5.59 19.81
CA SER A 775 11.26 7.00 19.88
C SER A 775 11.09 7.47 21.33
N VAL A 776 11.48 8.71 21.62
CA VAL A 776 11.38 9.27 22.97
C VAL A 776 10.06 10.04 23.11
N PRO A 777 9.18 9.71 24.08
CA PRO A 777 7.83 10.28 24.16
C PRO A 777 7.78 11.81 24.15
N TRP A 778 8.54 12.49 24.99
CA TRP A 778 8.52 13.95 25.01
C TRP A 778 9.06 14.59 23.72
N LYS A 779 9.99 13.90 23.00
CA LYS A 779 10.49 14.36 21.72
C LYS A 779 9.44 14.18 20.60
N CYS A 780 8.54 13.18 20.72
CA CYS A 780 7.39 13.07 19.82
C CYS A 780 6.54 14.34 19.91
N VAL A 781 6.16 14.74 21.11
CA VAL A 781 5.38 15.97 21.35
C VAL A 781 6.12 17.21 20.84
N ALA A 782 7.40 17.37 21.19
CA ALA A 782 8.22 18.50 20.73
C ALA A 782 8.40 18.55 19.21
N ALA A 783 8.32 17.40 18.54
CA ALA A 783 8.38 17.30 17.09
C ALA A 783 7.03 17.59 16.40
N GLY A 784 5.93 17.68 17.13
CA GLY A 784 4.59 17.81 16.57
C GLY A 784 3.98 16.48 16.09
N ASN A 785 4.48 15.35 16.62
CA ASN A 785 3.78 14.07 16.58
C ASN A 785 2.79 14.08 17.74
N ASP A 786 1.52 14.32 17.41
CA ASP A 786 0.51 14.76 18.36
C ASP A 786 0.06 13.67 19.34
N ILE A 787 0.05 12.41 18.89
CA ILE A 787 -0.48 11.27 19.65
C ILE A 787 0.49 10.10 19.59
N ILE A 788 0.88 9.59 20.76
CA ILE A 788 1.69 8.38 20.89
C ILE A 788 0.75 7.19 21.03
N MET A 789 0.85 6.21 20.12
CA MET A 789 -0.03 5.05 20.09
C MET A 789 0.68 3.74 20.49
N PRO A 790 -0.02 2.82 21.14
CA PRO A 790 -1.36 2.88 21.71
C PRO A 790 -1.43 3.65 23.04
N GLY A 791 -0.30 4.13 23.56
CA GLY A 791 -0.12 4.76 24.85
C GLY A 791 0.21 3.76 25.97
N ASN A 792 1.10 4.15 26.86
CA ASN A 792 1.48 3.38 28.03
C ASN A 792 1.82 4.31 29.22
N PRO A 793 1.85 3.78 30.48
CA PRO A 793 2.12 4.61 31.65
C PRO A 793 3.50 5.30 31.66
N ASP A 794 4.48 4.78 30.93
CA ASP A 794 5.81 5.37 30.87
C ASP A 794 5.85 6.55 29.90
N ASP A 795 4.99 6.57 28.86
CA ASP A 795 4.79 7.75 28.02
C ASP A 795 4.32 8.94 28.84
N ASP A 796 3.28 8.76 29.68
CA ASP A 796 2.75 9.80 30.57
C ASP A 796 3.83 10.35 31.52
N LYS A 797 4.57 9.43 32.20
CA LYS A 797 5.65 9.81 33.12
C LYS A 797 6.75 10.60 32.42
N ASN A 798 7.16 10.13 31.22
CA ASN A 798 8.23 10.77 30.44
C ASN A 798 7.85 12.19 30.02
N ILE A 799 6.63 12.38 29.47
CA ILE A 799 6.13 13.69 29.05
C ILE A 799 6.04 14.64 30.25
N ARG A 800 5.43 14.22 31.37
CA ARG A 800 5.31 15.03 32.58
C ARG A 800 6.66 15.43 33.17
N GLN A 801 7.62 14.49 33.16
CA GLN A 801 8.95 14.78 33.66
C GLN A 801 9.66 15.81 32.76
N ALA A 802 9.59 15.65 31.45
CA ALA A 802 10.19 16.60 30.50
C ALA A 802 9.58 18.01 30.60
N TYR A 803 8.25 18.09 30.80
CA TYR A 803 7.59 19.37 31.03
C TYR A 803 8.07 20.04 32.33
N LYS A 804 8.16 19.30 33.44
CA LYS A 804 8.71 19.79 34.72
C LYS A 804 10.16 20.25 34.62
N GLU A 805 10.96 19.61 33.81
CA GLU A 805 12.35 19.94 33.55
C GLU A 805 12.53 21.09 32.54
N GLY A 806 11.48 21.60 31.95
CA GLY A 806 11.51 22.63 30.90
C GLY A 806 12.10 22.19 29.57
N LYS A 807 12.16 20.90 29.31
CA LYS A 807 12.54 20.31 28.01
C LYS A 807 11.40 20.35 27.00
N LEU A 808 10.16 20.35 27.49
CA LEU A 808 8.92 20.45 26.72
C LEU A 808 8.17 21.70 27.18
N THR A 809 7.68 22.48 26.24
CA THR A 809 6.98 23.73 26.50
C THR A 809 5.47 23.53 26.60
N GLU A 810 4.77 24.45 27.28
CA GLU A 810 3.31 24.49 27.30
C GLU A 810 2.72 24.64 25.89
N GLU A 811 3.35 25.45 25.02
CA GLU A 811 2.91 25.69 23.64
C GLU A 811 2.94 24.40 22.82
N GLU A 812 4.01 23.59 22.92
CA GLU A 812 4.12 22.29 22.21
C GLU A 812 3.02 21.33 22.66
N ILE A 813 2.73 21.22 23.94
CA ILE A 813 1.64 20.40 24.49
C ILE A 813 0.28 20.87 23.97
N ARG A 814 0.00 22.18 24.04
CA ARG A 814 -1.26 22.77 23.59
C ARG A 814 -1.48 22.61 22.09
N ASN A 815 -0.42 22.75 21.29
CA ASN A 815 -0.49 22.57 19.85
C ASN A 815 -0.89 21.12 19.49
N CYS A 816 -0.24 20.12 20.10
CA CYS A 816 -0.58 18.72 19.87
C CYS A 816 -2.02 18.40 20.30
N ALA A 817 -2.44 18.85 21.49
CA ALA A 817 -3.82 18.69 21.93
C ALA A 817 -4.83 19.40 20.98
N GLY A 818 -4.47 20.56 20.46
CA GLY A 818 -5.24 21.33 19.49
C GLY A 818 -5.42 20.58 18.16
N HIS A 819 -4.37 19.92 17.64
CA HIS A 819 -4.45 19.13 16.42
C HIS A 819 -5.36 17.90 16.59
N LEU A 820 -5.29 17.21 17.74
CA LEU A 820 -6.21 16.12 18.07
C LEU A 820 -7.67 16.60 18.04
N VAL A 821 -7.99 17.70 18.72
CA VAL A 821 -9.34 18.25 18.77
C VAL A 821 -9.78 18.71 17.38
N SER A 822 -8.90 19.32 16.60
CA SER A 822 -9.17 19.69 15.20
C SER A 822 -9.53 18.48 14.34
N MET A 823 -8.79 17.37 14.48
CA MET A 823 -9.09 16.11 13.80
C MET A 823 -10.48 15.58 14.18
N ILE A 824 -10.80 15.52 15.47
CA ILE A 824 -12.12 15.05 15.97
C ILE A 824 -13.23 15.89 15.35
N ARG A 825 -13.08 17.22 15.33
CA ARG A 825 -14.04 18.14 14.73
C ARG A 825 -14.21 17.92 13.22
N ARG A 826 -13.13 17.64 12.48
CA ARG A 826 -13.22 17.36 11.04
C ARG A 826 -14.03 16.09 10.76
N LEU A 827 -13.97 15.09 11.65
CA LEU A 827 -14.76 13.86 11.52
C LEU A 827 -16.26 14.09 11.78
N GLU A 828 -16.63 15.05 12.64
CA GLU A 828 -18.05 15.37 12.95
C GLU A 828 -18.75 16.17 11.84
N ARG A 829 -18.00 16.82 10.95
CA ARG A 829 -18.55 17.62 9.85
C ARG A 829 -19.06 16.74 8.72
N THR A 830 -20.30 17.02 8.28
CA THR A 830 -20.94 16.36 7.13
C THR A 830 -20.62 17.01 5.78
N ASP A 831 -19.91 18.14 5.77
CA ASP A 831 -19.64 18.96 4.58
C ASP A 831 -18.13 18.97 4.27
N CYS A 832 -17.63 17.91 3.64
CA CYS A 832 -16.28 17.86 3.06
C CYS A 832 -16.35 17.69 1.54
#